data_1ad33fb57c21f337e570cbfb08b6e265
#
_entry.id   1ad33fb57c21f337e570cbfb08b6e265
#
_cell.length_a   1.000
_cell.length_b   1.000
_cell.length_c   1.000
_cell.angle_alpha   90.00
_cell.angle_beta   90.00
_cell.angle_gamma   90.00
#
_symmetry.space_group_name_H-M   'P 1'
#
loop_
_entity.id
_entity.type
_entity.pdbx_description
1 polymer ?
#
loop_
_entity_poly.entity_id
_entity_poly.type
_entity_poly.pdbx_seq_one_letter_code
_entity_poly.pdbx_strand_id
1 'polypeptide(L)'
;MTETRTYELNDRWFIAKDPDNDGISRGLCTSIPKDAVPCHVPSIIQQFFPGYHGVAFYFCRFTPEITKNASDRLILRFGGVDYKAEVWLNGYRLGEYEGGETPFTFDVTDEVKIESENLLTVRVVNPIDKPIDGLNIMNIPHRNKVLTRTAGSNLNHGGIWYGVTLLSMPAIYVKDKFLMGNIHTGELKAELDICSEIPSDTEVTVKMNVSERTHSKGSVIFNSAAANVCNNSKLSLCLTVPDVHLWSPDDPYLYRVEIELESAYGVHRESLNFGFRELKVGEDGYFYLNGKKFLLKCSHSGNAFPVGQMFPVHPEHTRQDFIYAKACGFNTLRAIAGLFRPEQLDLADEIGLMVYEECLASWCMGYTQLVRFDSDEEYDRIAEEKGYLPLGDKEAMLKRFDHATANMIKRDRNHPCVVMWGLLNETYVSNIFKRAVAFLPKARELDPSRLILLASGRWDEDYSIGSLSNPYSNEWENLWGEDGNPNKDMYAGIRDGKEFTIEKKRAMGDCHYYATCPVSTIDSDLFRNMGHSSKPVFLSENGIGPLFHVIEEWKEFMTHGERPDLEDGSWVEYQSRALMKDWEALGLTAIYPFPEMMLKESQRQSADARRTMFDIVRSNPRFCGYSLTGLLDHGMCGEGLWSYWRRMKPEVFDAVSEGWAKLRFCLFMQRHIYRNESFTFEAVLANDGVLKSGEYTARFAVMSETGPVTVFSEKFTLDGNELSVPVIKKDLSLDLPTGKYYIIASMDEAAPQACKLDFYIMDKAELPTSNATVYTYKIEAAAEDFLTARGVTVKPFSESCSGLILVGEADSYIVDQASRLAESGSTVMFMRGSFFAKDPALLSKLEIGKHLEAKSQHDWLYHKEAIILENTIHDGLGHGIVDFPRYGQIFPHFVYIAEEYPDEVICPTFQTGYFGVKDAYGVGYASCAYKKGRGKIVFNTFAVEFNIGHPAADRLLINYILYLTR
;
A
#
# COMPACT_ATOMS: atom_id res chain seq x y z
N MET A 1 -8.44 -0.42 50.45
CA MET A 1 -8.34 -1.41 49.33
C MET A 1 -7.45 -0.80 48.30
N THR A 2 -6.41 -1.51 47.88
CA THR A 2 -5.44 -1.02 46.88
C THR A 2 -6.04 -1.17 45.47
N GLU A 3 -6.06 -0.08 44.72
CA GLU A 3 -6.38 -0.06 43.32
C GLU A 3 -5.09 0.06 42.51
N THR A 4 -5.08 -0.41 41.29
CA THR A 4 -3.96 -0.26 40.37
C THR A 4 -3.63 1.23 40.16
N ARG A 5 -2.36 1.61 40.35
CA ARG A 5 -1.86 2.96 40.09
C ARG A 5 -0.75 2.91 39.05
N THR A 6 -0.76 3.88 38.17
CA THR A 6 0.23 4.01 37.10
C THR A 6 1.13 5.20 37.31
N TYR A 7 2.42 5.01 37.16
CA TYR A 7 3.43 6.03 37.18
C TYR A 7 4.19 6.03 35.84
N GLU A 8 4.06 7.11 35.08
CA GLU A 8 4.68 7.23 33.75
C GLU A 8 6.18 7.55 33.89
N LEU A 9 7.03 6.79 33.19
CA LEU A 9 8.48 6.97 33.16
C LEU A 9 8.93 7.55 31.81
N ASN A 10 8.18 8.50 31.25
CA ASN A 10 8.45 9.02 29.90
C ASN A 10 9.42 10.22 29.88
N ASP A 11 9.69 10.84 31.04
CA ASP A 11 10.56 11.99 31.18
C ASP A 11 11.93 11.62 31.78
N ARG A 12 12.93 12.52 31.63
CA ARG A 12 14.28 12.42 32.22
C ARG A 12 15.08 11.19 31.73
N TRP A 13 15.00 10.93 30.44
CA TRP A 13 15.82 9.92 29.83
C TRP A 13 17.11 10.49 29.23
N PHE A 14 18.11 9.63 29.15
CA PHE A 14 19.37 9.85 28.45
C PHE A 14 19.62 8.67 27.54
N ILE A 15 20.34 8.90 26.43
CA ILE A 15 20.71 7.86 25.46
C ILE A 15 22.21 7.96 25.10
N ALA A 16 22.86 6.82 24.96
CA ALA A 16 24.24 6.72 24.48
C ALA A 16 24.38 5.62 23.44
N LYS A 17 25.22 5.86 22.42
CA LYS A 17 25.57 4.84 21.42
C LYS A 17 26.53 3.82 22.00
N ASP A 18 26.46 2.58 21.53
CA ASP A 18 27.40 1.49 21.83
C ASP A 18 27.85 0.79 20.53
N PRO A 19 28.62 1.49 19.69
CA PRO A 19 28.97 0.98 18.35
C PRO A 19 29.84 -0.29 18.38
N ASP A 20 30.60 -0.47 19.44
CA ASP A 20 31.50 -1.63 19.62
C ASP A 20 30.82 -2.80 20.35
N ASN A 21 29.57 -2.60 20.80
CA ASN A 21 28.80 -3.58 21.57
C ASN A 21 29.54 -4.07 22.83
N ASP A 22 30.23 -3.17 23.50
CA ASP A 22 31.01 -3.44 24.72
C ASP A 22 30.48 -2.73 25.98
N GLY A 23 29.34 -2.04 25.86
CA GLY A 23 28.75 -1.22 26.92
C GLY A 23 28.49 -1.97 28.22
N ILE A 24 28.12 -3.25 28.16
CA ILE A 24 27.96 -4.09 29.36
C ILE A 24 29.31 -4.21 30.11
N SER A 25 30.38 -4.51 29.39
CA SER A 25 31.73 -4.64 29.98
C SER A 25 32.27 -3.30 30.49
N ARG A 26 31.87 -2.17 29.91
CA ARG A 26 32.19 -0.81 30.36
C ARG A 26 31.36 -0.36 31.57
N GLY A 27 30.41 -1.19 32.04
CA GLY A 27 29.58 -0.88 33.21
C GLY A 27 28.41 0.06 32.97
N LEU A 28 27.95 0.18 31.72
CA LEU A 28 26.79 1.02 31.38
C LEU A 28 25.49 0.53 32.04
N CYS A 29 25.46 -0.71 32.50
CA CYS A 29 24.31 -1.24 33.27
C CYS A 29 24.11 -0.58 34.63
N THR A 30 25.12 0.13 35.16
CA THR A 30 25.12 0.70 36.53
C THR A 30 25.32 2.20 36.55
N SER A 31 25.69 2.83 35.45
CA SER A 31 25.99 4.26 35.41
C SER A 31 25.74 4.88 34.04
N ILE A 32 25.31 6.14 34.04
CA ILE A 32 25.13 6.94 32.83
C ILE A 32 26.50 7.45 32.37
N PRO A 33 26.93 7.17 31.14
CA PRO A 33 28.21 7.67 30.64
C PRO A 33 28.18 9.18 30.41
N LYS A 34 29.36 9.83 30.41
CA LYS A 34 29.45 11.29 30.26
C LYS A 34 29.01 11.83 28.91
N ASP A 35 29.07 11.02 27.88
CA ASP A 35 28.68 11.33 26.51
C ASP A 35 27.21 10.98 26.20
N ALA A 36 26.46 10.52 27.19
CA ALA A 36 25.02 10.34 27.04
C ALA A 36 24.34 11.69 26.81
N VAL A 37 23.43 11.73 25.84
CA VAL A 37 22.64 12.93 25.51
C VAL A 37 21.23 12.83 26.11
N PRO A 38 20.59 13.94 26.51
CA PRO A 38 19.21 13.94 26.93
C PRO A 38 18.30 13.44 25.79
N CYS A 39 17.32 12.63 26.13
CA CYS A 39 16.32 12.15 25.20
C CYS A 39 14.93 12.09 25.86
N HIS A 40 13.92 11.79 25.08
CA HIS A 40 12.57 11.50 25.54
C HIS A 40 12.20 10.05 25.17
N VAL A 41 11.22 9.53 25.84
CA VAL A 41 10.57 8.26 25.55
C VAL A 41 9.05 8.52 25.51
N PRO A 42 8.32 8.11 24.48
CA PRO A 42 8.75 7.28 23.32
C PRO A 42 9.65 8.01 22.32
N SER A 43 10.58 7.27 21.68
CA SER A 43 11.44 7.78 20.60
C SER A 43 12.17 6.65 19.86
N ILE A 44 12.78 6.98 18.74
CA ILE A 44 13.74 6.11 18.05
C ILE A 44 15.18 6.63 18.23
N ILE A 45 16.16 5.74 18.16
CA ILE A 45 17.59 6.05 18.28
C ILE A 45 18.01 7.14 17.28
N GLN A 46 17.47 7.06 16.04
CA GLN A 46 17.83 7.91 14.92
C GLN A 46 17.43 9.37 15.11
N GLN A 47 16.46 9.67 15.98
CA GLN A 47 16.14 11.05 16.35
C GLN A 47 17.29 11.78 17.09
N PHE A 48 18.12 11.05 17.81
CA PHE A 48 19.25 11.58 18.56
C PHE A 48 20.57 11.38 17.85
N PHE A 49 20.68 10.29 17.07
CA PHE A 49 21.86 9.92 16.32
C PHE A 49 21.49 9.59 14.87
N PRO A 50 21.26 10.61 14.00
CA PRO A 50 20.90 10.39 12.61
C PRO A 50 21.90 9.47 11.89
N GLY A 51 21.36 8.49 11.14
CA GLY A 51 22.16 7.52 10.42
C GLY A 51 22.86 6.46 11.28
N TYR A 52 22.66 6.46 12.61
CA TYR A 52 23.22 5.42 13.48
C TYR A 52 22.23 4.26 13.67
N HIS A 53 22.71 3.07 13.42
CA HIS A 53 22.01 1.81 13.66
C HIS A 53 22.90 0.88 14.50
N GLY A 54 22.32 -0.04 15.25
CA GLY A 54 23.06 -0.95 16.12
C GLY A 54 22.63 -0.85 17.58
N VAL A 55 23.58 -0.84 18.52
CA VAL A 55 23.30 -0.89 19.95
C VAL A 55 23.25 0.52 20.55
N ALA A 56 22.23 0.79 21.36
CA ALA A 56 22.15 1.99 22.17
C ALA A 56 21.68 1.64 23.59
N PHE A 57 22.14 2.42 24.56
CA PHE A 57 21.68 2.33 25.95
C PHE A 57 20.81 3.53 26.26
N TYR A 58 19.64 3.28 26.81
CA TYR A 58 18.74 4.27 27.39
C TYR A 58 18.83 4.23 28.91
N PHE A 59 18.77 5.38 29.54
CA PHE A 59 18.89 5.54 30.99
C PHE A 59 17.77 6.46 31.50
N CYS A 60 17.03 6.01 32.53
CA CYS A 60 16.04 6.84 33.21
C CYS A 60 16.35 6.90 34.70
N ARG A 61 16.44 8.12 35.25
CA ARG A 61 16.50 8.36 36.70
C ARG A 61 15.11 8.73 37.21
N PHE A 62 14.61 8.00 38.18
CA PHE A 62 13.30 8.27 38.72
C PHE A 62 13.20 7.97 40.22
N THR A 63 12.35 8.70 40.91
CA THR A 63 11.92 8.38 42.26
C THR A 63 10.41 8.19 42.21
N PRO A 64 9.90 6.97 42.45
CA PRO A 64 8.48 6.74 42.32
C PRO A 64 7.67 7.41 43.39
N GLU A 65 6.66 8.20 43.00
CA GLU A 65 5.69 8.82 43.92
C GLU A 65 4.50 7.84 44.17
N ILE A 66 4.83 6.61 44.55
CA ILE A 66 3.84 5.54 44.75
C ILE A 66 3.78 5.19 46.23
N THR A 67 2.57 5.24 46.81
CA THR A 67 2.32 4.64 48.11
C THR A 67 2.09 3.12 47.91
N LYS A 68 3.01 2.30 48.38
CA LYS A 68 2.95 0.85 48.29
C LYS A 68 2.43 0.27 49.64
N ASN A 69 1.45 -0.60 49.58
CA ASN A 69 1.12 -1.49 50.72
C ASN A 69 2.08 -2.69 50.73
N ALA A 70 2.20 -3.37 51.85
CA ALA A 70 3.15 -4.46 52.02
C ALA A 70 2.94 -5.65 51.03
N SER A 71 1.71 -5.83 50.55
CA SER A 71 1.34 -6.85 49.60
C SER A 71 1.33 -6.42 48.11
N ASP A 72 1.50 -5.12 47.83
CA ASP A 72 1.43 -4.63 46.45
C ASP A 72 2.67 -5.07 45.66
N ARG A 73 2.43 -5.41 44.40
CA ARG A 73 3.49 -5.69 43.41
C ARG A 73 3.79 -4.45 42.60
N LEU A 74 5.04 -4.26 42.27
CA LEU A 74 5.51 -3.20 41.35
C LEU A 74 5.91 -3.85 40.04
N ILE A 75 5.17 -3.53 39.00
CA ILE A 75 5.36 -4.10 37.66
C ILE A 75 5.88 -3.00 36.73
N LEU A 76 7.08 -3.18 36.23
CA LEU A 76 7.65 -2.33 35.19
C LEU A 76 7.14 -2.84 33.84
N ARG A 77 6.41 -1.98 33.12
CA ARG A 77 5.82 -2.30 31.81
C ARG A 77 6.43 -1.43 30.72
N PHE A 78 6.85 -2.10 29.65
CA PHE A 78 7.22 -1.47 28.37
C PHE A 78 6.10 -1.71 27.37
N GLY A 79 5.64 -0.67 26.67
CA GLY A 79 4.65 -0.80 25.62
C GLY A 79 5.21 -1.40 24.33
N GLY A 80 6.52 -1.16 24.05
CA GLY A 80 7.23 -1.75 22.94
C GLY A 80 8.65 -1.17 22.81
N VAL A 81 9.61 -2.05 22.52
CA VAL A 81 11.03 -1.71 22.30
C VAL A 81 11.52 -2.46 21.07
N ASP A 82 11.93 -1.75 20.06
CA ASP A 82 12.35 -2.34 18.78
C ASP A 82 13.89 -2.33 18.62
N TYR A 83 14.56 -3.45 18.46
CA TYR A 83 13.97 -4.79 18.30
C TYR A 83 14.12 -5.64 19.57
N LYS A 84 15.33 -5.71 20.16
CA LYS A 84 15.62 -6.45 21.39
C LYS A 84 15.94 -5.48 22.51
N ALA A 85 15.30 -5.67 23.67
CA ALA A 85 15.57 -4.98 24.92
C ALA A 85 16.28 -5.91 25.91
N GLU A 86 17.32 -5.43 26.59
CA GLU A 86 17.84 -6.00 27.83
C GLU A 86 17.72 -4.93 28.91
N VAL A 87 17.21 -5.30 30.07
CA VAL A 87 16.76 -4.33 31.09
C VAL A 87 17.44 -4.57 32.42
N TRP A 88 17.94 -3.50 33.03
CA TRP A 88 18.51 -3.46 34.38
C TRP A 88 17.83 -2.38 35.23
N LEU A 89 17.63 -2.68 36.49
CA LEU A 89 17.18 -1.70 37.48
C LEU A 89 18.18 -1.68 38.65
N ASN A 90 18.75 -0.51 38.93
CA ASN A 90 19.77 -0.33 39.99
C ASN A 90 20.98 -1.29 39.83
N GLY A 91 21.31 -1.66 38.60
CA GLY A 91 22.38 -2.59 38.27
C GLY A 91 21.97 -4.08 38.30
N TYR A 92 20.77 -4.40 38.78
CA TYR A 92 20.25 -5.75 38.75
C TYR A 92 19.62 -6.06 37.37
N ARG A 93 20.01 -7.18 36.73
CA ARG A 93 19.48 -7.57 35.42
C ARG A 93 18.08 -8.18 35.60
N LEU A 94 17.06 -7.50 35.08
CA LEU A 94 15.66 -7.97 35.12
C LEU A 94 15.39 -9.05 34.08
N GLY A 95 15.98 -8.92 32.88
CA GLY A 95 15.74 -9.84 31.78
C GLY A 95 15.92 -9.21 30.40
N GLU A 96 15.37 -9.90 29.41
CA GLU A 96 15.39 -9.47 28.01
C GLU A 96 14.07 -9.78 27.31
N TYR A 97 13.80 -9.07 26.22
CA TYR A 97 12.62 -9.27 25.37
C TYR A 97 12.96 -8.97 23.90
N GLU A 98 12.45 -9.81 22.99
CA GLU A 98 12.51 -9.60 21.54
C GLU A 98 11.09 -9.42 20.98
N GLY A 99 10.86 -8.47 20.08
CA GLY A 99 9.55 -8.41 19.41
C GLY A 99 9.06 -7.05 18.93
N GLY A 100 9.68 -5.95 19.32
CA GLY A 100 9.39 -4.61 18.79
C GLY A 100 8.02 -4.02 19.15
N GLU A 101 6.92 -4.57 18.68
CA GLU A 101 5.59 -3.95 18.69
C GLU A 101 4.66 -4.46 19.79
N THR A 102 5.10 -5.36 20.62
CA THR A 102 4.27 -5.96 21.66
C THR A 102 4.76 -5.63 23.07
N PRO A 103 3.85 -5.45 24.04
CA PRO A 103 4.22 -5.07 25.40
C PRO A 103 4.85 -6.25 26.15
N PHE A 104 5.71 -5.90 27.10
CA PHE A 104 6.28 -6.85 28.05
C PHE A 104 6.45 -6.22 29.44
N THR A 105 6.62 -7.07 30.44
CA THR A 105 6.66 -6.63 31.84
C THR A 105 7.73 -7.37 32.64
N PHE A 106 8.24 -6.67 33.67
CA PHE A 106 9.07 -7.27 34.73
C PHE A 106 8.47 -6.97 36.11
N ASP A 107 8.43 -7.94 36.99
CA ASP A 107 8.17 -7.68 38.40
C ASP A 107 9.44 -7.11 39.02
N VAL A 108 9.33 -5.93 39.60
CA VAL A 108 10.44 -5.14 40.18
C VAL A 108 10.18 -4.78 41.64
N THR A 109 9.33 -5.57 42.28
CA THR A 109 8.85 -5.30 43.65
C THR A 109 9.99 -5.19 44.64
N ASP A 110 11.03 -5.99 44.48
CA ASP A 110 12.17 -6.06 45.39
C ASP A 110 13.32 -5.15 44.96
N GLU A 111 13.39 -4.77 43.65
CA GLU A 111 14.50 -3.96 43.10
C GLU A 111 14.25 -2.45 43.15
N VAL A 112 12.99 -2.01 43.18
CA VAL A 112 12.63 -0.58 43.24
C VAL A 112 12.79 -0.02 44.62
N LYS A 113 13.54 1.10 44.74
CA LYS A 113 13.66 1.93 45.94
C LYS A 113 12.57 3.01 45.91
N ILE A 114 11.59 2.92 46.77
CA ILE A 114 10.41 3.80 46.74
C ILE A 114 10.74 5.24 47.15
N GLU A 115 11.61 5.45 48.18
CA GLU A 115 11.91 6.75 48.73
C GLU A 115 13.24 7.37 48.25
N SER A 116 13.84 6.78 47.24
CA SER A 116 15.13 7.22 46.70
C SER A 116 15.22 7.05 45.20
N GLU A 117 16.22 7.70 44.60
CA GLU A 117 16.45 7.66 43.16
C GLU A 117 16.80 6.22 42.72
N ASN A 118 16.16 5.78 41.62
CA ASN A 118 16.42 4.55 40.90
C ASN A 118 17.08 4.90 39.56
N LEU A 119 17.90 4.00 39.07
CA LEU A 119 18.43 4.01 37.71
C LEU A 119 17.89 2.80 36.93
N LEU A 120 17.03 3.08 35.96
CA LEU A 120 16.58 2.12 34.95
C LEU A 120 17.52 2.22 33.74
N THR A 121 18.08 1.11 33.31
CA THR A 121 18.93 1.02 32.10
C THR A 121 18.33 0.02 31.11
N VAL A 122 18.24 0.41 29.86
CA VAL A 122 17.72 -0.43 28.78
C VAL A 122 18.73 -0.44 27.64
N ARG A 123 19.34 -1.59 27.37
CA ARG A 123 20.13 -1.83 26.15
C ARG A 123 19.18 -2.22 25.04
N VAL A 124 19.18 -1.46 23.95
CA VAL A 124 18.36 -1.69 22.77
C VAL A 124 19.24 -2.10 21.61
N VAL A 125 18.93 -3.24 20.99
CA VAL A 125 19.58 -3.70 19.76
C VAL A 125 18.65 -3.39 18.58
N ASN A 126 19.09 -2.50 17.70
CA ASN A 126 18.50 -2.26 16.39
C ASN A 126 19.32 -3.05 15.34
N PRO A 127 18.87 -4.24 14.89
CA PRO A 127 19.63 -5.10 14.01
C PRO A 127 19.97 -4.45 12.66
N ILE A 128 21.15 -4.77 12.14
CA ILE A 128 21.68 -4.29 10.86
C ILE A 128 22.05 -5.47 9.96
N ASP A 129 22.76 -5.22 8.88
CA ASP A 129 23.30 -6.25 7.95
C ASP A 129 24.37 -7.14 8.56
N LYS A 130 25.01 -6.70 9.66
CA LYS A 130 25.98 -7.50 10.39
C LYS A 130 25.34 -8.08 11.65
N PRO A 131 25.62 -9.34 11.99
CA PRO A 131 25.08 -9.93 13.20
C PRO A 131 25.52 -9.18 14.48
N ILE A 132 24.56 -8.80 15.31
CA ILE A 132 24.76 -8.30 16.67
C ILE A 132 24.07 -9.30 17.60
N ASP A 133 24.84 -9.98 18.43
CA ASP A 133 24.35 -11.05 19.32
C ASP A 133 23.53 -12.12 18.56
N GLY A 134 23.95 -12.44 17.34
CA GLY A 134 23.26 -13.39 16.45
C GLY A 134 22.05 -12.85 15.70
N LEU A 135 21.68 -11.59 15.93
CA LEU A 135 20.57 -10.91 15.25
C LEU A 135 21.07 -10.12 14.04
N ASN A 136 20.39 -10.23 12.93
CA ASN A 136 20.51 -9.32 11.79
C ASN A 136 19.12 -9.01 11.22
N ILE A 137 19.03 -8.02 10.34
CA ILE A 137 17.75 -7.55 9.82
C ILE A 137 16.96 -8.63 9.07
N MET A 138 17.63 -9.67 8.53
CA MET A 138 16.97 -10.71 7.73
C MET A 138 16.43 -11.87 8.58
N ASN A 139 16.89 -12.04 9.82
CA ASN A 139 16.49 -13.15 10.69
C ASN A 139 15.52 -12.76 11.82
N ILE A 140 14.94 -11.55 11.70
CA ILE A 140 13.96 -11.02 12.65
C ILE A 140 12.66 -10.65 11.93
N PRO A 141 11.49 -10.75 12.58
CA PRO A 141 10.26 -10.12 12.10
C PRO A 141 10.36 -8.59 12.19
N HIS A 142 10.00 -7.89 11.12
CA HIS A 142 10.02 -6.43 11.08
C HIS A 142 9.08 -5.87 10.00
N ARG A 143 8.71 -4.60 10.14
CA ARG A 143 7.88 -3.84 9.18
C ARG A 143 8.66 -3.46 7.94
N ASN A 144 9.02 -4.40 7.08
CA ASN A 144 9.64 -4.11 5.79
C ASN A 144 10.77 -3.06 5.88
N LYS A 145 11.62 -3.18 6.92
CA LYS A 145 12.75 -2.27 7.14
C LYS A 145 13.88 -2.53 6.15
N VAL A 146 14.50 -1.46 5.67
CA VAL A 146 15.65 -1.50 4.77
C VAL A 146 16.80 -0.67 5.32
N LEU A 147 18.03 -1.08 5.02
CA LEU A 147 19.25 -0.36 5.41
C LEU A 147 19.62 0.74 4.42
N THR A 148 19.14 0.62 3.18
CA THR A 148 19.34 1.61 2.13
C THR A 148 17.98 2.12 1.67
N ARG A 149 17.91 3.39 1.31
CA ARG A 149 16.68 4.03 0.83
C ARG A 149 16.11 3.30 -0.37
N THR A 150 14.88 2.82 -0.22
CA THR A 150 14.13 2.13 -1.26
C THR A 150 12.68 2.57 -1.15
N ALA A 151 12.09 3.03 -2.25
CA ALA A 151 10.68 3.40 -2.28
C ALA A 151 9.79 2.21 -1.87
N GLY A 152 8.69 2.48 -1.18
CA GLY A 152 7.76 1.47 -0.69
C GLY A 152 8.21 0.72 0.58
N SER A 153 9.41 1.04 1.13
CA SER A 153 9.95 0.39 2.32
C SER A 153 10.17 1.39 3.46
N ASN A 154 10.24 0.87 4.68
CA ASN A 154 10.54 1.68 5.86
C ASN A 154 12.07 1.75 6.08
N LEU A 155 12.56 2.90 6.47
CA LEU A 155 13.94 3.03 6.92
C LEU A 155 14.14 2.20 8.19
N ASN A 156 15.34 1.60 8.36
CA ASN A 156 15.65 0.87 9.57
C ASN A 156 15.64 1.82 10.78
N HIS A 157 14.96 1.45 11.82
CA HIS A 157 14.84 2.21 13.06
C HIS A 157 14.81 1.25 14.25
N GLY A 158 15.13 1.74 15.42
CA GLY A 158 15.02 1.02 16.70
C GLY A 158 14.94 2.00 17.85
N GLY A 159 14.45 1.56 18.99
CA GLY A 159 14.32 2.41 20.17
C GLY A 159 13.19 1.99 21.09
N ILE A 160 12.92 2.79 22.09
CA ILE A 160 11.77 2.66 22.99
C ILE A 160 10.66 3.55 22.43
N TRP A 161 9.78 2.98 21.61
CA TRP A 161 8.80 3.73 20.81
C TRP A 161 7.36 3.69 21.32
N TYR A 162 7.15 3.01 22.45
CA TYR A 162 5.96 3.11 23.28
C TYR A 162 6.38 3.53 24.69
N GLY A 163 5.41 3.99 25.50
CA GLY A 163 5.65 4.45 26.85
C GLY A 163 6.19 3.36 27.78
N VAL A 164 6.90 3.80 28.80
CA VAL A 164 7.38 2.97 29.91
C VAL A 164 6.64 3.36 31.17
N THR A 165 6.05 2.40 31.88
CA THR A 165 5.24 2.65 33.07
C THR A 165 5.64 1.76 34.24
N LEU A 166 5.58 2.30 35.45
CA LEU A 166 5.63 1.52 36.67
C LEU A 166 4.23 1.43 37.26
N LEU A 167 3.72 0.20 37.38
CA LEU A 167 2.39 -0.10 37.89
C LEU A 167 2.50 -0.57 39.35
N SER A 168 1.72 0.02 40.25
CA SER A 168 1.48 -0.57 41.55
C SER A 168 0.17 -1.35 41.50
N MET A 169 0.25 -2.66 41.66
CA MET A 169 -0.87 -3.61 41.49
C MET A 169 -1.12 -4.36 42.79
N PRO A 170 -2.36 -4.77 43.08
CA PRO A 170 -2.64 -5.72 44.13
C PRO A 170 -1.85 -7.03 43.95
N ALA A 171 -1.63 -7.76 45.00
CA ALA A 171 -0.94 -9.06 44.94
C ALA A 171 -1.65 -10.11 44.09
N ILE A 172 -2.88 -9.84 43.66
CA ILE A 172 -3.64 -10.65 42.76
C ILE A 172 -4.18 -9.78 41.63
N TYR A 173 -3.98 -10.20 40.37
CA TYR A 173 -4.39 -9.48 39.19
C TYR A 173 -4.64 -10.36 37.98
N VAL A 174 -5.34 -9.84 36.98
CA VAL A 174 -5.53 -10.51 35.68
C VAL A 174 -4.28 -10.29 34.85
N LYS A 175 -3.57 -11.38 34.53
CA LYS A 175 -2.35 -11.38 33.70
C LYS A 175 -2.66 -11.37 32.22
N ASP A 176 -3.65 -12.15 31.79
CA ASP A 176 -4.16 -12.23 30.42
C ASP A 176 -5.67 -12.45 30.43
N LYS A 177 -6.32 -11.94 29.40
CA LYS A 177 -7.78 -12.00 29.26
C LYS A 177 -8.18 -12.16 27.81
N PHE A 178 -9.24 -12.94 27.57
CA PHE A 178 -9.80 -13.08 26.24
C PHE A 178 -11.33 -13.14 26.29
N LEU A 179 -12.01 -12.26 25.57
CA LEU A 179 -13.45 -12.17 25.46
C LEU A 179 -13.93 -12.77 24.14
N MET A 180 -14.88 -13.66 24.17
CA MET A 180 -15.50 -14.26 22.99
C MET A 180 -17.02 -14.18 23.09
N GLY A 181 -17.64 -13.63 22.03
CA GLY A 181 -19.10 -13.50 21.91
C GLY A 181 -19.68 -14.36 20.81
N ASN A 182 -20.83 -14.95 21.08
CA ASN A 182 -21.62 -15.68 20.10
C ASN A 182 -22.81 -14.81 19.67
N ILE A 183 -22.85 -14.42 18.42
CA ILE A 183 -23.88 -13.50 17.86
C ILE A 183 -25.29 -14.12 17.80
N HIS A 184 -25.40 -15.45 17.86
CA HIS A 184 -26.67 -16.17 17.76
C HIS A 184 -27.31 -16.44 19.11
N THR A 185 -26.49 -16.70 20.14
CA THR A 185 -26.96 -17.02 21.47
C THR A 185 -26.87 -15.89 22.48
N GLY A 186 -26.11 -14.83 22.15
CA GLY A 186 -25.78 -13.76 23.08
C GLY A 186 -24.80 -14.16 24.17
N GLU A 187 -24.23 -15.36 24.09
CA GLU A 187 -23.24 -15.81 25.06
C GLU A 187 -21.96 -14.98 24.94
N LEU A 188 -21.50 -14.46 26.08
CA LEU A 188 -20.20 -13.84 26.26
C LEU A 188 -19.37 -14.69 27.23
N LYS A 189 -18.25 -15.19 26.72
CA LYS A 189 -17.28 -15.97 27.49
C LYS A 189 -16.03 -15.15 27.74
N ALA A 190 -15.56 -15.10 28.98
CA ALA A 190 -14.26 -14.53 29.35
C ALA A 190 -13.31 -15.64 29.81
N GLU A 191 -12.16 -15.75 29.18
CA GLU A 191 -11.05 -16.59 29.62
C GLU A 191 -10.02 -15.69 30.32
N LEU A 192 -9.70 -15.97 31.56
CA LEU A 192 -8.83 -15.18 32.42
C LEU A 192 -7.64 -16.01 32.87
N ASP A 193 -6.45 -15.47 32.78
CA ASP A 193 -5.24 -16.00 33.43
C ASP A 193 -4.93 -15.11 34.63
N ILE A 194 -5.09 -15.68 35.84
CA ILE A 194 -4.96 -14.92 37.08
C ILE A 194 -3.59 -15.20 37.69
N CYS A 195 -2.81 -14.15 37.85
CA CYS A 195 -1.54 -14.18 38.58
C CYS A 195 -1.76 -13.81 40.05
N SER A 196 -1.14 -14.53 40.95
CA SER A 196 -1.30 -14.30 42.38
C SER A 196 -0.05 -14.71 43.17
N GLU A 197 0.39 -13.81 44.04
CA GLU A 197 1.49 -13.98 44.99
C GLU A 197 0.95 -14.00 46.42
N ILE A 198 -0.22 -14.56 46.63
CA ILE A 198 -0.90 -14.66 47.92
C ILE A 198 -0.95 -16.11 48.39
N PRO A 199 -1.19 -16.37 49.68
CA PRO A 199 -1.33 -17.74 50.20
C PRO A 199 -2.38 -18.56 49.39
N SER A 200 -2.08 -19.83 49.16
CA SER A 200 -2.88 -20.70 48.28
C SER A 200 -4.31 -21.02 48.81
N ASP A 201 -4.57 -20.78 50.08
CA ASP A 201 -5.85 -20.91 50.74
C ASP A 201 -6.71 -19.65 50.76
N THR A 202 -6.20 -18.55 50.17
CA THR A 202 -6.95 -17.28 50.11
C THR A 202 -8.11 -17.40 49.12
N GLU A 203 -9.30 -17.04 49.59
CA GLU A 203 -10.50 -16.96 48.77
C GLU A 203 -10.42 -15.71 47.86
N VAL A 204 -10.66 -15.89 46.56
CA VAL A 204 -10.74 -14.83 45.56
C VAL A 204 -12.09 -14.89 44.88
N THR A 205 -12.84 -13.80 44.94
CA THR A 205 -14.08 -13.65 44.20
C THR A 205 -13.79 -12.92 42.90
N VAL A 206 -14.13 -13.51 41.76
CA VAL A 206 -14.05 -12.91 40.45
C VAL A 206 -15.44 -12.60 39.94
N LYS A 207 -15.70 -11.34 39.57
CA LYS A 207 -16.98 -10.88 39.05
C LYS A 207 -16.78 -10.33 37.62
N MET A 208 -17.73 -10.64 36.74
CA MET A 208 -17.80 -10.06 35.40
C MET A 208 -19.16 -9.39 35.20
N ASN A 209 -19.17 -8.11 34.87
CA ASN A 209 -20.39 -7.34 34.56
C ASN A 209 -20.37 -6.88 33.13
N VAL A 210 -21.50 -6.89 32.45
CA VAL A 210 -21.67 -6.38 31.09
C VAL A 210 -22.74 -5.29 31.08
N SER A 211 -22.41 -4.13 30.57
CA SER A 211 -23.30 -2.96 30.46
C SER A 211 -23.18 -2.27 29.12
N GLU A 212 -24.10 -1.35 28.84
CA GLU A 212 -23.88 -0.39 27.74
C GLU A 212 -22.64 0.46 28.00
N ARG A 213 -21.94 0.82 26.92
CA ARG A 213 -20.75 1.70 26.99
C ARG A 213 -21.10 3.16 27.29
N THR A 214 -22.35 3.55 27.47
CA THR A 214 -22.72 4.96 27.70
C THR A 214 -22.01 5.56 28.92
N HIS A 215 -21.45 6.75 28.79
CA HIS A 215 -20.71 7.48 29.84
C HIS A 215 -21.61 8.09 30.93
N SER A 216 -22.89 7.77 30.97
CA SER A 216 -23.83 8.26 31.96
C SER A 216 -23.75 7.45 33.27
N LYS A 217 -23.69 8.14 34.39
CA LYS A 217 -23.88 7.53 35.72
C LYS A 217 -25.26 6.81 35.71
N GLY A 218 -25.22 5.47 35.77
CA GLY A 218 -26.42 4.63 35.82
C GLY A 218 -26.62 3.71 34.62
N SER A 219 -25.53 3.33 33.92
CA SER A 219 -25.60 2.31 32.86
C SER A 219 -26.29 1.03 33.40
N VAL A 220 -27.23 0.52 32.64
CA VAL A 220 -27.93 -0.72 32.99
C VAL A 220 -26.96 -1.89 32.84
N ILE A 221 -26.79 -2.69 33.91
CA ILE A 221 -26.04 -3.94 33.83
C ILE A 221 -26.96 -4.95 33.13
N PHE A 222 -26.57 -5.45 31.97
CA PHE A 222 -27.34 -6.45 31.22
C PHE A 222 -27.30 -7.80 31.93
N ASN A 223 -26.09 -8.19 32.42
CA ASN A 223 -25.91 -9.44 33.12
C ASN A 223 -24.60 -9.45 33.94
N SER A 224 -24.48 -10.41 34.86
CA SER A 224 -23.29 -10.62 35.66
C SER A 224 -23.02 -12.10 35.92
N ALA A 225 -21.75 -12.47 36.06
CA ALA A 225 -21.30 -13.78 36.46
C ALA A 225 -20.25 -13.65 37.56
N ALA A 226 -20.17 -14.60 38.47
CA ALA A 226 -19.16 -14.63 39.51
C ALA A 226 -18.68 -16.05 39.78
N ALA A 227 -17.42 -16.19 40.21
CA ALA A 227 -16.83 -17.45 40.63
C ALA A 227 -15.82 -17.25 41.75
N ASN A 228 -15.60 -18.22 42.58
CA ASN A 228 -14.49 -18.26 43.53
C ASN A 228 -13.38 -19.13 42.97
N VAL A 229 -12.16 -18.68 43.08
CA VAL A 229 -10.99 -19.36 42.49
C VAL A 229 -9.88 -19.52 43.51
N CYS A 230 -9.02 -20.49 43.27
CA CYS A 230 -7.76 -20.65 43.96
C CYS A 230 -6.66 -19.85 43.24
N ASN A 231 -5.53 -19.69 43.91
CA ASN A 231 -4.36 -19.01 43.45
C ASN A 231 -3.82 -19.54 42.09
N ASN A 232 -3.30 -18.64 41.23
CA ASN A 232 -2.65 -18.94 39.91
C ASN A 232 -3.49 -19.86 39.04
N SER A 233 -4.76 -19.52 38.79
CA SER A 233 -5.69 -20.33 38.03
C SER A 233 -6.09 -19.68 36.71
N LYS A 234 -6.39 -20.56 35.76
CA LYS A 234 -7.15 -20.18 34.55
C LYS A 234 -8.62 -20.30 34.87
N LEU A 235 -9.38 -19.27 34.64
CA LEU A 235 -10.81 -19.21 34.90
C LEU A 235 -11.58 -18.91 33.61
N SER A 236 -12.68 -19.58 33.42
CA SER A 236 -13.67 -19.25 32.40
C SER A 236 -14.97 -18.78 33.04
N LEU A 237 -15.39 -17.55 32.73
CA LEU A 237 -16.70 -17.02 33.10
C LEU A 237 -17.56 -16.92 31.85
N CYS A 238 -18.85 -17.19 32.00
CA CYS A 238 -19.81 -17.14 30.92
C CYS A 238 -21.09 -16.47 31.38
N LEU A 239 -21.67 -15.63 30.57
CA LEU A 239 -22.98 -15.03 30.76
C LEU A 239 -23.70 -14.83 29.42
N THR A 240 -25.01 -14.61 29.44
CA THR A 240 -25.78 -14.32 28.23
C THR A 240 -26.29 -12.88 28.25
N VAL A 241 -25.99 -12.13 27.21
CA VAL A 241 -26.55 -10.81 26.95
C VAL A 241 -27.85 -10.97 26.15
N PRO A 242 -29.01 -10.56 26.69
CA PRO A 242 -30.27 -10.68 25.97
C PRO A 242 -30.31 -9.67 24.81
N ASP A 243 -31.00 -10.03 23.72
CA ASP A 243 -31.27 -9.14 22.58
C ASP A 243 -30.01 -8.41 22.08
N VAL A 244 -28.97 -9.15 21.78
CA VAL A 244 -27.63 -8.65 21.41
C VAL A 244 -27.70 -7.64 20.27
N HIS A 245 -27.17 -6.43 20.47
CA HIS A 245 -26.90 -5.44 19.46
C HIS A 245 -25.54 -5.72 18.82
N LEU A 246 -25.52 -5.99 17.51
CA LEU A 246 -24.30 -6.40 16.82
C LEU A 246 -23.46 -5.20 16.40
N TRP A 247 -22.16 -5.31 16.59
CA TRP A 247 -21.19 -4.34 16.07
C TRP A 247 -21.01 -4.50 14.56
N SER A 248 -20.99 -3.39 13.84
CA SER A 248 -20.66 -3.34 12.40
C SER A 248 -20.05 -1.99 12.02
N PRO A 249 -19.45 -1.85 10.83
CA PRO A 249 -18.97 -0.55 10.36
C PRO A 249 -20.06 0.53 10.29
N ASP A 250 -21.28 0.19 9.97
CA ASP A 250 -22.39 1.14 9.88
C ASP A 250 -23.05 1.42 11.25
N ASP A 251 -22.86 0.53 12.23
CA ASP A 251 -23.41 0.63 13.60
C ASP A 251 -22.42 0.02 14.60
N PRO A 252 -21.39 0.80 15.05
CA PRO A 252 -20.33 0.29 15.90
C PRO A 252 -20.73 0.22 17.38
N TYR A 253 -21.75 -0.55 17.66
CA TYR A 253 -22.27 -0.69 19.03
C TYR A 253 -21.31 -1.45 19.94
N LEU A 254 -20.97 -0.85 21.08
CA LEU A 254 -20.04 -1.39 22.04
C LEU A 254 -20.69 -1.62 23.40
N TYR A 255 -20.35 -2.74 23.99
CA TYR A 255 -20.57 -3.07 25.38
C TYR A 255 -19.35 -2.73 26.21
N ARG A 256 -19.55 -2.48 27.51
CA ARG A 256 -18.50 -2.38 28.50
C ARG A 256 -18.51 -3.65 29.34
N VAL A 257 -17.38 -4.31 29.39
CA VAL A 257 -17.14 -5.48 30.24
C VAL A 257 -16.21 -5.09 31.37
N GLU A 258 -16.65 -5.24 32.59
CA GLU A 258 -15.87 -4.99 33.80
C GLU A 258 -15.59 -6.31 34.53
N ILE A 259 -14.32 -6.57 34.81
CA ILE A 259 -13.84 -7.75 35.54
C ILE A 259 -13.24 -7.24 36.85
N GLU A 260 -13.75 -7.72 37.96
CA GLU A 260 -13.29 -7.38 39.31
C GLU A 260 -12.82 -8.65 40.03
N LEU A 261 -11.59 -8.61 40.52
CA LEU A 261 -11.03 -9.61 41.42
C LEU A 261 -10.98 -9.02 42.85
N GLU A 262 -11.62 -9.64 43.78
CA GLU A 262 -11.67 -9.21 45.17
C GLU A 262 -11.10 -10.28 46.11
N SER A 263 -10.16 -9.88 46.98
CA SER A 263 -9.56 -10.74 48.01
C SER A 263 -9.21 -9.94 49.26
N ALA A 264 -8.78 -10.62 50.31
CA ALA A 264 -8.26 -9.98 51.51
C ALA A 264 -7.01 -9.09 51.24
N TYR A 265 -6.34 -9.27 50.11
CA TYR A 265 -5.11 -8.57 49.74
C TYR A 265 -5.34 -7.40 48.76
N GLY A 266 -6.57 -7.09 48.40
CA GLY A 266 -6.93 -5.96 47.57
C GLY A 266 -7.95 -6.29 46.48
N VAL A 267 -8.22 -5.29 45.64
CA VAL A 267 -9.17 -5.37 44.54
C VAL A 267 -8.44 -4.99 43.24
N HIS A 268 -8.50 -5.86 42.26
CA HIS A 268 -8.06 -5.58 40.88
C HIS A 268 -9.26 -5.40 39.95
N ARG A 269 -9.23 -4.37 39.13
CA ARG A 269 -10.31 -4.07 38.17
C ARG A 269 -9.73 -3.90 36.78
N GLU A 270 -10.40 -4.55 35.83
CA GLU A 270 -10.17 -4.38 34.40
C GLU A 270 -11.46 -3.94 33.73
N SER A 271 -11.34 -3.10 32.73
CA SER A 271 -12.47 -2.64 31.95
C SER A 271 -12.12 -2.70 30.46
N LEU A 272 -12.96 -3.39 29.67
CA LEU A 272 -12.77 -3.56 28.24
C LEU A 272 -14.02 -3.13 27.48
N ASN A 273 -13.83 -2.60 26.26
CA ASN A 273 -14.90 -2.50 25.29
C ASN A 273 -15.06 -3.86 24.59
N PHE A 274 -16.28 -4.22 24.24
CA PHE A 274 -16.59 -5.45 23.53
C PHE A 274 -17.70 -5.22 22.50
N GLY A 275 -17.61 -5.87 21.34
CA GLY A 275 -18.65 -5.85 20.31
C GLY A 275 -18.93 -7.27 19.79
N PHE A 276 -20.19 -7.66 19.77
CA PHE A 276 -20.61 -8.92 19.16
C PHE A 276 -20.59 -8.80 17.65
N ARG A 277 -19.78 -9.59 16.96
CA ARG A 277 -19.70 -9.64 15.49
C ARG A 277 -19.13 -10.97 15.02
N GLU A 278 -19.41 -11.33 13.76
CA GLU A 278 -18.80 -12.44 13.05
C GLU A 278 -18.47 -12.00 11.63
N LEU A 279 -17.22 -12.19 11.19
CA LEU A 279 -16.81 -12.08 9.79
C LEU A 279 -16.33 -13.45 9.32
N LYS A 280 -16.90 -13.95 8.24
CA LYS A 280 -16.47 -15.20 7.60
C LYS A 280 -16.60 -15.13 6.09
N VAL A 281 -15.98 -16.07 5.41
CA VAL A 281 -16.17 -16.30 3.96
C VAL A 281 -17.16 -17.46 3.80
N GLY A 282 -18.23 -17.24 3.05
CA GLY A 282 -19.23 -18.25 2.77
C GLY A 282 -18.74 -19.31 1.76
N GLU A 283 -19.48 -20.39 1.60
CA GLU A 283 -19.21 -21.43 0.61
C GLU A 283 -19.21 -20.88 -0.83
N ASP A 284 -19.88 -19.76 -1.07
CA ASP A 284 -19.92 -19.04 -2.32
C ASP A 284 -18.68 -18.11 -2.55
N GLY A 285 -17.74 -18.06 -1.59
CA GLY A 285 -16.52 -17.29 -1.63
C GLY A 285 -16.65 -15.80 -1.31
N TYR A 286 -17.83 -15.33 -0.91
CA TYR A 286 -18.01 -13.92 -0.51
C TYR A 286 -17.89 -13.75 1.00
N PHE A 287 -17.48 -12.55 1.41
CA PHE A 287 -17.51 -12.18 2.82
C PHE A 287 -18.94 -12.02 3.34
N TYR A 288 -19.15 -12.45 4.57
CA TYR A 288 -20.38 -12.29 5.32
C TYR A 288 -20.07 -11.66 6.68
N LEU A 289 -20.61 -10.48 6.91
CA LEU A 289 -20.56 -9.80 8.21
C LEU A 289 -21.91 -9.97 8.90
N ASN A 290 -21.91 -10.58 10.07
CA ASN A 290 -23.14 -10.83 10.84
C ASN A 290 -24.23 -11.55 10.01
N GLY A 291 -23.83 -12.51 9.19
CA GLY A 291 -24.71 -13.28 8.32
C GLY A 291 -25.19 -12.58 7.05
N LYS A 292 -24.76 -11.33 6.77
CA LYS A 292 -25.11 -10.59 5.55
C LYS A 292 -23.91 -10.53 4.61
N LYS A 293 -24.15 -10.74 3.31
CA LYS A 293 -23.15 -10.58 2.26
C LYS A 293 -22.54 -9.16 2.33
N PHE A 294 -21.21 -9.08 2.24
CA PHE A 294 -20.47 -7.86 2.52
C PHE A 294 -19.32 -7.68 1.53
N LEU A 295 -19.21 -6.48 0.94
CA LEU A 295 -18.06 -6.09 0.12
C LEU A 295 -16.97 -5.49 1.01
N LEU A 296 -15.79 -6.12 1.03
CA LEU A 296 -14.65 -5.59 1.76
C LEU A 296 -14.04 -4.40 0.99
N LYS A 297 -14.11 -3.21 1.58
CA LYS A 297 -13.57 -1.94 1.05
C LYS A 297 -12.35 -1.56 1.87
N CYS A 298 -11.18 -1.94 1.38
CA CYS A 298 -9.96 -1.92 2.16
C CYS A 298 -8.88 -1.01 1.57
N SER A 299 -7.95 -0.57 2.40
CA SER A 299 -6.63 -0.10 1.99
C SER A 299 -5.59 -0.58 2.99
N HIS A 300 -4.38 -0.84 2.51
CA HIS A 300 -3.28 -1.09 3.42
C HIS A 300 -2.60 0.20 3.87
N SER A 301 -1.99 0.15 5.05
CA SER A 301 -1.17 1.21 5.61
C SER A 301 0.08 0.62 6.24
N GLY A 302 1.24 1.20 5.93
CA GLY A 302 2.49 0.93 6.64
C GLY A 302 2.52 1.56 8.03
N ASN A 303 1.51 2.37 8.39
CA ASN A 303 1.38 3.08 9.67
C ASN A 303 2.65 3.85 10.05
N ALA A 304 3.28 4.50 9.06
CA ALA A 304 4.51 5.26 9.23
C ALA A 304 4.24 6.75 9.51
N PHE A 305 5.15 7.37 10.26
CA PHE A 305 5.03 8.77 10.70
C PHE A 305 6.32 9.54 10.38
N PRO A 306 6.23 10.82 9.99
CA PRO A 306 7.41 11.66 9.82
C PRO A 306 8.27 11.69 11.07
N VAL A 307 9.59 11.75 10.91
CA VAL A 307 10.58 11.86 11.97
C VAL A 307 10.69 10.61 12.86
N GLY A 308 9.59 10.19 13.44
CA GLY A 308 9.53 9.09 14.39
C GLY A 308 9.37 7.71 13.76
N GLN A 309 9.19 7.62 12.42
CA GLN A 309 8.96 6.39 11.67
C GLN A 309 7.71 5.62 12.17
N MET A 310 7.83 4.87 13.24
CA MET A 310 6.75 4.10 13.86
C MET A 310 6.14 4.78 15.09
N PHE A 311 6.73 5.88 15.53
CA PHE A 311 6.27 6.69 16.63
C PHE A 311 5.74 8.04 16.11
N PRO A 312 4.47 8.41 16.38
CA PRO A 312 3.92 9.69 15.96
C PRO A 312 4.50 10.82 16.81
N VAL A 313 5.39 11.64 16.25
CA VAL A 313 5.82 12.90 16.87
C VAL A 313 4.62 13.85 17.00
N HIS A 314 3.70 13.79 16.05
CA HIS A 314 2.43 14.50 16.05
C HIS A 314 1.29 13.50 16.36
N PRO A 315 0.78 13.46 17.62
CA PRO A 315 -0.22 12.46 18.04
C PRO A 315 -1.52 12.45 17.22
N GLU A 316 -1.89 13.59 16.64
CA GLU A 316 -3.07 13.72 15.79
C GLU A 316 -3.01 12.85 14.53
N HIS A 317 -1.84 12.55 14.02
CA HIS A 317 -1.67 11.72 12.82
C HIS A 317 -2.25 10.31 13.00
N THR A 318 -2.19 9.73 14.18
CA THR A 318 -2.77 8.41 14.47
C THR A 318 -4.29 8.41 14.29
N ARG A 319 -4.96 9.50 14.64
CA ARG A 319 -6.40 9.65 14.51
C ARG A 319 -6.82 10.02 13.10
N GLN A 320 -6.05 10.88 12.43
CA GLN A 320 -6.38 11.38 11.10
C GLN A 320 -6.53 10.26 10.09
N ASP A 321 -5.61 9.30 10.04
CA ASP A 321 -5.65 8.19 9.10
C ASP A 321 -6.97 7.42 9.19
N PHE A 322 -7.45 7.14 10.39
CA PHE A 322 -8.67 6.38 10.63
C PHE A 322 -9.94 7.20 10.32
N ILE A 323 -9.98 8.46 10.76
CA ILE A 323 -11.10 9.38 10.49
C ILE A 323 -11.23 9.63 8.98
N TYR A 324 -10.11 9.89 8.29
CA TYR A 324 -10.11 10.13 6.86
C TYR A 324 -10.51 8.89 6.06
N ALA A 325 -10.00 7.71 6.43
CA ALA A 325 -10.39 6.45 5.82
C ALA A 325 -11.91 6.21 5.96
N LYS A 326 -12.45 6.39 7.15
CA LYS A 326 -13.90 6.25 7.39
C LYS A 326 -14.70 7.26 6.56
N ALA A 327 -14.29 8.50 6.52
CA ALA A 327 -14.95 9.57 5.74
C ALA A 327 -14.89 9.29 4.23
N CYS A 328 -13.80 8.67 3.75
CA CYS A 328 -13.64 8.28 2.35
C CYS A 328 -14.51 7.08 1.93
N GLY A 329 -15.08 6.33 2.89
CA GLY A 329 -15.96 5.20 2.62
C GLY A 329 -15.30 3.82 2.74
N PHE A 330 -14.09 3.73 3.26
CA PHE A 330 -13.50 2.45 3.66
C PHE A 330 -14.28 1.83 4.81
N ASN A 331 -14.35 0.51 4.82
CA ASN A 331 -14.89 -0.24 5.95
C ASN A 331 -13.84 -1.09 6.66
N THR A 332 -12.64 -1.20 6.06
CA THR A 332 -11.53 -2.01 6.59
C THR A 332 -10.21 -1.31 6.32
N LEU A 333 -9.26 -1.42 7.25
CA LEU A 333 -7.85 -1.09 7.05
C LEU A 333 -6.98 -2.32 7.31
N ARG A 334 -5.94 -2.49 6.50
CA ARG A 334 -4.91 -3.52 6.67
C ARG A 334 -3.63 -2.88 7.17
N ALA A 335 -3.09 -3.38 8.28
CA ALA A 335 -1.73 -3.08 8.69
C ALA A 335 -0.79 -4.00 7.92
N ILE A 336 -0.22 -3.54 6.80
CA ILE A 336 0.68 -4.37 5.99
C ILE A 336 1.96 -4.69 6.76
N ALA A 337 2.25 -5.99 6.91
CA ALA A 337 3.39 -6.50 7.67
C ALA A 337 3.57 -5.77 9.01
N GLY A 338 2.49 -5.56 9.75
CA GLY A 338 2.53 -4.74 10.96
C GLY A 338 1.24 -4.73 11.76
N LEU A 339 1.28 -3.95 12.83
CA LEU A 339 0.19 -3.78 13.79
C LEU A 339 -0.19 -2.30 13.86
N PHE A 340 -1.46 -2.01 14.02
CA PHE A 340 -1.88 -0.68 14.42
C PHE A 340 -1.57 -0.42 15.90
N ARG A 341 -1.52 0.83 16.27
CA ARG A 341 -1.30 1.23 17.65
C ARG A 341 -2.58 0.97 18.47
N PRO A 342 -2.48 0.64 19.77
CA PRO A 342 -3.67 0.38 20.59
C PRO A 342 -4.70 1.52 20.54
N GLU A 343 -4.26 2.78 20.58
CA GLU A 343 -5.16 3.94 20.49
C GLU A 343 -5.85 4.09 19.13
N GLN A 344 -5.27 3.52 18.05
CA GLN A 344 -5.92 3.45 16.75
C GLN A 344 -6.99 2.36 16.71
N LEU A 345 -6.74 1.23 17.36
CA LEU A 345 -7.72 0.15 17.48
C LEU A 345 -8.91 0.57 18.36
N ASP A 346 -8.67 1.27 19.48
CA ASP A 346 -9.74 1.86 20.29
C ASP A 346 -10.62 2.79 19.46
N LEU A 347 -10.01 3.66 18.64
CA LEU A 347 -10.74 4.54 17.74
C LEU A 347 -11.51 3.76 16.66
N ALA A 348 -10.91 2.72 16.09
CA ALA A 348 -11.56 1.86 15.08
C ALA A 348 -12.79 1.15 15.64
N ASP A 349 -12.71 0.64 16.89
CA ASP A 349 -13.84 0.07 17.61
C ASP A 349 -15.01 1.07 17.71
N GLU A 350 -14.68 2.35 18.00
CA GLU A 350 -15.67 3.41 18.21
C GLU A 350 -16.32 3.91 16.92
N ILE A 351 -15.53 4.09 15.85
CA ILE A 351 -16.04 4.66 14.60
C ILE A 351 -16.54 3.63 13.61
N GLY A 352 -16.39 2.34 13.92
CA GLY A 352 -16.79 1.25 13.04
C GLY A 352 -15.89 1.11 11.82
N LEU A 353 -14.61 0.87 12.04
CA LEU A 353 -13.65 0.58 10.99
C LEU A 353 -13.00 -0.77 11.29
N MET A 354 -13.27 -1.77 10.46
CA MET A 354 -12.65 -3.09 10.63
C MET A 354 -11.15 -3.02 10.40
N VAL A 355 -10.43 -3.93 11.03
CA VAL A 355 -8.98 -4.03 10.95
C VAL A 355 -8.56 -5.44 10.57
N TYR A 356 -7.63 -5.51 9.63
CA TYR A 356 -6.86 -6.67 9.26
C TYR A 356 -5.40 -6.44 9.68
N GLU A 357 -4.92 -7.17 10.69
CA GLU A 357 -3.54 -7.13 11.13
C GLU A 357 -2.72 -8.26 10.55
N GLU A 358 -1.47 -8.00 10.26
CA GLU A 358 -0.59 -8.93 9.58
C GLU A 358 0.71 -9.10 10.34
N CYS A 359 1.19 -10.34 10.43
CA CYS A 359 2.43 -10.65 11.10
C CYS A 359 3.60 -9.86 10.48
N LEU A 360 4.52 -9.42 11.33
CA LEU A 360 5.72 -8.69 10.95
C LEU A 360 6.72 -9.49 10.10
N ALA A 361 6.52 -10.79 9.91
CA ALA A 361 7.33 -11.65 9.04
C ALA A 361 6.87 -11.53 7.58
N SER A 362 6.99 -10.34 7.01
CA SER A 362 6.70 -10.03 5.61
C SER A 362 7.75 -10.69 4.68
N TRP A 363 7.65 -10.43 3.39
CA TRP A 363 8.57 -10.89 2.34
C TRP A 363 10.06 -10.62 2.62
N CYS A 364 10.40 -9.77 3.58
CA CYS A 364 11.79 -9.44 3.91
C CYS A 364 12.44 -10.48 4.82
N MET A 365 11.70 -11.16 5.69
CA MET A 365 12.28 -12.14 6.62
C MET A 365 12.79 -13.36 5.85
N GLY A 366 14.10 -13.62 5.95
CA GLY A 366 14.72 -14.74 5.25
C GLY A 366 14.75 -14.60 3.71
N TYR A 367 14.63 -13.38 3.17
CA TYR A 367 14.55 -13.12 1.72
C TYR A 367 13.42 -13.87 0.99
N THR A 368 12.32 -14.16 1.66
CA THR A 368 11.26 -15.05 1.16
C THR A 368 10.54 -14.54 -0.09
N GLN A 369 10.59 -13.24 -0.38
CA GLN A 369 10.07 -12.66 -1.61
C GLN A 369 11.05 -12.78 -2.80
N LEU A 370 12.36 -12.71 -2.52
CA LEU A 370 13.39 -12.63 -3.54
C LEU A 370 13.84 -13.99 -4.03
N VAL A 371 13.66 -15.04 -3.22
CA VAL A 371 14.20 -16.38 -3.47
C VAL A 371 13.15 -17.42 -3.13
N ARG A 372 12.82 -18.22 -4.13
CA ARG A 372 12.07 -19.47 -3.93
C ARG A 372 13.09 -20.58 -3.60
N PHE A 373 12.90 -21.26 -2.46
CA PHE A 373 13.74 -22.39 -2.06
C PHE A 373 12.92 -23.39 -1.24
N ASP A 374 13.20 -24.65 -1.47
CA ASP A 374 12.45 -25.76 -0.85
C ASP A 374 13.17 -26.36 0.36
N SER A 375 14.47 -26.07 0.54
CA SER A 375 15.28 -26.54 1.65
C SER A 375 16.28 -25.50 2.12
N ASP A 376 16.84 -25.72 3.32
CA ASP A 376 17.87 -24.84 3.90
C ASP A 376 19.19 -24.90 3.11
N GLU A 377 19.53 -26.07 2.56
CA GLU A 377 20.70 -26.25 1.71
C GLU A 377 20.55 -25.47 0.40
N GLU A 378 19.36 -25.44 -0.16
CA GLU A 378 19.08 -24.65 -1.36
C GLU A 378 19.19 -23.17 -1.06
N TYR A 379 18.64 -22.69 0.08
CA TYR A 379 18.81 -21.31 0.51
C TYR A 379 20.29 -20.96 0.63
N ASP A 380 21.07 -21.77 1.35
CA ASP A 380 22.49 -21.49 1.59
C ASP A 380 23.27 -21.38 0.28
N ARG A 381 22.99 -22.26 -0.69
CA ARG A 381 23.58 -22.21 -2.03
C ARG A 381 23.22 -20.93 -2.77
N ILE A 382 21.94 -20.56 -2.78
CA ILE A 382 21.46 -19.33 -3.46
C ILE A 382 22.02 -18.09 -2.76
N ALA A 383 22.07 -18.09 -1.44
CA ALA A 383 22.61 -16.99 -0.65
C ALA A 383 24.10 -16.76 -0.95
N GLU A 384 24.89 -17.83 -1.04
CA GLU A 384 26.30 -17.75 -1.43
C GLU A 384 26.47 -17.21 -2.87
N GLU A 385 25.71 -17.75 -3.82
CA GLU A 385 25.75 -17.32 -5.22
C GLU A 385 25.37 -15.83 -5.41
N LYS A 386 24.43 -15.33 -4.63
CA LYS A 386 23.88 -13.96 -4.75
C LYS A 386 24.42 -12.98 -3.73
N GLY A 387 25.26 -13.42 -2.81
CA GLY A 387 25.82 -12.57 -1.75
C GLY A 387 24.77 -12.09 -0.74
N TYR A 388 23.72 -12.88 -0.46
CA TYR A 388 22.75 -12.57 0.56
C TYR A 388 23.33 -12.74 1.96
N LEU A 389 22.72 -12.05 2.94
CA LEU A 389 23.11 -12.16 4.34
C LEU A 389 22.82 -13.58 4.87
N PRO A 390 23.72 -14.13 5.69
CA PRO A 390 23.47 -15.42 6.34
C PRO A 390 22.29 -15.29 7.30
N LEU A 391 21.39 -16.28 7.31
CA LEU A 391 20.23 -16.30 8.22
C LEU A 391 20.64 -16.64 9.66
N GLY A 392 21.83 -17.16 9.88
CA GLY A 392 22.29 -17.61 11.20
C GLY A 392 21.50 -18.83 11.69
N ASP A 393 21.04 -18.80 12.94
CA ASP A 393 20.22 -19.88 13.50
C ASP A 393 18.80 -19.82 12.93
N LYS A 394 18.52 -20.67 11.95
CA LYS A 394 17.24 -20.76 11.25
C LYS A 394 16.09 -21.20 12.15
N GLU A 395 16.36 -22.07 13.11
CA GLU A 395 15.33 -22.50 14.09
C GLU A 395 14.98 -21.34 15.04
N ALA A 396 15.96 -20.53 15.44
CA ALA A 396 15.69 -19.31 16.22
C ALA A 396 14.87 -18.29 15.39
N MET A 397 15.15 -18.16 14.10
CA MET A 397 14.36 -17.32 13.18
C MET A 397 12.89 -17.77 13.14
N LEU A 398 12.62 -19.07 12.99
CA LEU A 398 11.27 -19.62 12.98
C LEU A 398 10.55 -19.42 14.33
N LYS A 399 11.28 -19.56 15.46
CA LYS A 399 10.72 -19.26 16.78
C LYS A 399 10.35 -17.80 16.97
N ARG A 400 11.12 -16.87 16.36
CA ARG A 400 10.78 -15.44 16.36
C ARG A 400 9.49 -15.16 15.58
N PHE A 401 9.27 -15.86 14.46
CA PHE A 401 8.01 -15.81 13.72
C PHE A 401 6.85 -16.26 14.61
N ASP A 402 6.96 -17.43 15.27
CA ASP A 402 5.92 -17.94 16.17
C ASP A 402 5.62 -16.96 17.31
N HIS A 403 6.67 -16.41 17.93
CA HIS A 403 6.58 -15.48 19.03
C HIS A 403 5.87 -14.18 18.61
N ALA A 404 6.30 -13.57 17.49
CA ALA A 404 5.70 -12.36 16.96
C ALA A 404 4.22 -12.56 16.62
N THR A 405 3.87 -13.65 15.93
CA THR A 405 2.50 -13.96 15.54
C THR A 405 1.61 -14.22 16.76
N ALA A 406 2.09 -15.00 17.74
CA ALA A 406 1.34 -15.27 18.95
C ALA A 406 1.09 -14.01 19.78
N ASN A 407 2.07 -13.12 19.89
CA ASN A 407 1.93 -11.88 20.65
C ASN A 407 1.07 -10.83 19.94
N MET A 408 1.09 -10.76 18.61
CA MET A 408 0.13 -10.00 17.82
C MET A 408 -1.30 -10.40 18.20
N ILE A 409 -1.62 -11.68 18.08
CA ILE A 409 -2.97 -12.19 18.41
C ILE A 409 -3.35 -11.86 19.85
N LYS A 410 -2.48 -12.13 20.83
CA LYS A 410 -2.77 -11.87 22.24
C LYS A 410 -2.98 -10.40 22.56
N ARG A 411 -2.19 -9.50 21.93
CA ARG A 411 -2.29 -8.06 22.17
C ARG A 411 -3.66 -7.53 21.77
N ASP A 412 -4.19 -7.95 20.60
CA ASP A 412 -5.30 -7.25 19.95
C ASP A 412 -6.59 -8.08 19.79
N ARG A 413 -6.60 -9.34 20.24
CA ARG A 413 -7.78 -10.25 20.12
C ARG A 413 -9.05 -9.80 20.85
N ASN A 414 -8.96 -8.80 21.74
CA ASN A 414 -10.13 -8.25 22.44
C ASN A 414 -10.79 -7.08 21.70
N HIS A 415 -10.17 -6.51 20.66
CA HIS A 415 -10.77 -5.44 19.86
C HIS A 415 -11.80 -6.00 18.88
N PRO A 416 -13.07 -5.56 18.93
CA PRO A 416 -14.08 -5.98 17.97
C PRO A 416 -13.76 -5.55 16.53
N CYS A 417 -13.05 -4.45 16.33
CA CYS A 417 -12.63 -4.00 15.00
C CYS A 417 -11.64 -4.96 14.32
N VAL A 418 -10.79 -5.66 15.07
CA VAL A 418 -9.88 -6.67 14.49
C VAL A 418 -10.68 -7.88 14.07
N VAL A 419 -10.79 -8.14 12.77
CA VAL A 419 -11.63 -9.18 12.19
C VAL A 419 -10.82 -10.27 11.46
N MET A 420 -9.55 -9.99 11.14
CA MET A 420 -8.71 -10.89 10.35
C MET A 420 -7.26 -10.84 10.82
N TRP A 421 -6.64 -12.02 10.91
CA TRP A 421 -5.22 -12.20 11.13
C TRP A 421 -4.54 -12.66 9.85
N GLY A 422 -3.56 -11.90 9.36
CA GLY A 422 -2.66 -12.29 8.27
C GLY A 422 -1.39 -12.91 8.82
N LEU A 423 -0.94 -14.00 8.23
CA LEU A 423 0.31 -14.64 8.65
C LEU A 423 1.50 -14.19 7.81
N LEU A 424 1.30 -13.99 6.51
CA LEU A 424 2.35 -13.63 5.55
C LEU A 424 1.84 -12.64 4.50
N ASN A 425 2.77 -11.97 3.83
CA ASN A 425 2.53 -11.18 2.63
C ASN A 425 3.54 -11.56 1.54
N GLU A 426 3.05 -11.81 0.31
CA GLU A 426 3.85 -12.03 -0.91
C GLU A 426 5.05 -12.97 -0.69
N THR A 427 4.82 -14.10 -0.06
CA THR A 427 5.88 -15.01 0.36
C THR A 427 5.87 -16.27 -0.50
N TYR A 428 7.02 -16.59 -1.12
CA TYR A 428 7.22 -17.85 -1.84
C TYR A 428 7.25 -19.05 -0.89
N VAL A 429 7.17 -20.26 -1.44
CA VAL A 429 7.44 -21.50 -0.67
C VAL A 429 8.82 -21.41 -0.04
N SER A 430 8.85 -21.48 1.26
CA SER A 430 10.04 -21.31 2.10
C SER A 430 9.81 -21.92 3.48
N ASN A 431 10.83 -21.95 4.34
CA ASN A 431 10.66 -22.42 5.72
C ASN A 431 9.65 -21.56 6.51
N ILE A 432 9.65 -20.25 6.28
CA ILE A 432 8.65 -19.34 6.89
C ILE A 432 7.24 -19.68 6.41
N PHE A 433 7.05 -19.91 5.10
CA PHE A 433 5.76 -20.31 4.55
C PHE A 433 5.27 -21.64 5.17
N LYS A 434 6.13 -22.65 5.17
CA LYS A 434 5.81 -23.96 5.78
C LYS A 434 5.51 -23.82 7.28
N ARG A 435 6.22 -22.94 7.99
CA ARG A 435 5.95 -22.63 9.39
C ARG A 435 4.59 -21.96 9.59
N ALA A 436 4.24 -20.99 8.74
CA ALA A 436 2.93 -20.34 8.79
C ALA A 436 1.78 -21.32 8.55
N VAL A 437 1.93 -22.22 7.56
CA VAL A 437 0.95 -23.30 7.33
C VAL A 437 0.76 -24.15 8.59
N ALA A 438 1.87 -24.52 9.25
CA ALA A 438 1.85 -25.36 10.46
C ALA A 438 1.38 -24.58 11.72
N PHE A 439 1.34 -23.26 11.70
CA PHE A 439 0.97 -22.43 12.85
C PHE A 439 -0.54 -22.34 13.09
N LEU A 440 -1.38 -22.74 12.14
CA LEU A 440 -2.85 -22.63 12.24
C LEU A 440 -3.43 -23.19 13.55
N PRO A 441 -3.09 -24.40 14.03
CA PRO A 441 -3.63 -24.90 15.28
C PRO A 441 -3.29 -24.00 16.48
N LYS A 442 -2.09 -23.42 16.50
CA LYS A 442 -1.69 -22.49 17.56
C LYS A 442 -2.43 -21.16 17.46
N ALA A 443 -2.64 -20.64 16.26
CA ALA A 443 -3.45 -19.44 16.05
C ALA A 443 -4.89 -19.65 16.54
N ARG A 444 -5.48 -20.83 16.28
CA ARG A 444 -6.83 -21.21 16.74
C ARG A 444 -6.93 -21.41 18.25
N GLU A 445 -5.89 -21.93 18.88
CA GLU A 445 -5.80 -21.96 20.36
C GLU A 445 -5.82 -20.55 20.96
N LEU A 446 -5.16 -19.60 20.32
CA LEU A 446 -5.08 -18.22 20.77
C LEU A 446 -6.34 -17.41 20.46
N ASP A 447 -6.93 -17.64 19.29
CA ASP A 447 -8.16 -16.98 18.83
C ASP A 447 -8.93 -17.85 17.83
N PRO A 448 -9.98 -18.56 18.26
CA PRO A 448 -10.81 -19.34 17.36
C PRO A 448 -11.81 -18.49 16.54
N SER A 449 -12.02 -17.22 16.92
CA SER A 449 -13.20 -16.44 16.51
C SER A 449 -12.98 -15.53 15.27
N ARG A 450 -11.76 -15.43 14.76
CA ARG A 450 -11.44 -14.54 13.62
C ARG A 450 -11.04 -15.31 12.38
N LEU A 451 -11.22 -14.68 11.23
CA LEU A 451 -10.69 -15.15 9.96
C LEU A 451 -9.15 -15.13 10.00
N ILE A 452 -8.51 -16.17 9.45
CA ILE A 452 -7.05 -16.21 9.29
C ILE A 452 -6.72 -16.30 7.79
N LEU A 453 -5.86 -15.41 7.31
CA LEU A 453 -5.33 -15.41 5.95
C LEU A 453 -3.90 -15.96 5.98
N LEU A 454 -3.60 -16.96 5.14
CA LEU A 454 -2.26 -17.58 5.10
C LEU A 454 -1.20 -16.65 4.55
N ALA A 455 -1.43 -16.16 3.35
CA ALA A 455 -0.53 -15.22 2.69
C ALA A 455 -1.32 -14.29 1.80
N SER A 456 -1.20 -12.98 2.02
CA SER A 456 -1.76 -12.00 1.11
C SER A 456 -0.93 -11.96 -0.17
N GLY A 457 -1.58 -12.05 -1.33
CA GLY A 457 -0.91 -12.14 -2.62
C GLY A 457 -0.13 -13.45 -2.78
N ARG A 458 -0.83 -14.54 -3.06
CA ARG A 458 -0.26 -15.88 -3.18
C ARG A 458 0.86 -15.95 -4.23
N TRP A 459 2.10 -16.08 -3.76
CA TRP A 459 3.29 -16.28 -4.61
C TRP A 459 3.90 -17.68 -4.48
N ASP A 460 3.38 -18.48 -3.55
CA ASP A 460 3.87 -19.83 -3.28
C ASP A 460 3.55 -20.84 -4.38
N GLU A 461 2.51 -20.61 -5.18
CA GLU A 461 2.05 -21.50 -6.24
C GLU A 461 1.71 -22.94 -5.77
N ASP A 462 1.50 -23.15 -4.46
CA ASP A 462 1.04 -24.42 -3.93
C ASP A 462 -0.49 -24.41 -3.84
N TYR A 463 -1.14 -24.95 -4.85
CA TYR A 463 -2.58 -25.00 -4.96
C TYR A 463 -3.25 -26.08 -4.11
N SER A 464 -2.48 -26.92 -3.41
CA SER A 464 -3.00 -27.90 -2.47
C SER A 464 -3.45 -27.29 -1.15
N ILE A 465 -3.02 -26.07 -0.85
CA ILE A 465 -3.30 -25.32 0.38
C ILE A 465 -4.23 -24.16 0.07
N GLY A 466 -5.33 -24.03 0.80
CA GLY A 466 -6.27 -22.92 0.69
C GLY A 466 -5.67 -21.60 1.20
N SER A 467 -6.30 -20.48 0.83
CA SER A 467 -5.83 -19.13 1.19
C SER A 467 -6.23 -18.70 2.59
N LEU A 468 -7.31 -19.25 3.14
CA LEU A 468 -7.92 -18.76 4.38
C LEU A 468 -8.37 -19.89 5.30
N SER A 469 -8.59 -19.56 6.55
CA SER A 469 -9.28 -20.40 7.52
C SER A 469 -10.38 -19.59 8.19
N ASN A 470 -11.63 -20.07 8.11
CA ASN A 470 -12.79 -19.43 8.71
C ASN A 470 -12.76 -19.51 10.24
N PRO A 471 -13.51 -18.66 10.97
CA PRO A 471 -13.71 -18.81 12.41
C PRO A 471 -14.08 -20.25 12.78
N TYR A 472 -13.42 -20.76 13.81
CA TYR A 472 -13.58 -22.12 14.35
C TYR A 472 -13.17 -23.27 13.41
N SER A 473 -12.60 -22.99 12.23
CA SER A 473 -12.04 -23.99 11.33
C SER A 473 -10.57 -24.27 11.67
N ASN A 474 -10.13 -25.53 11.54
CA ASN A 474 -8.74 -25.95 11.69
C ASN A 474 -8.11 -26.31 10.33
N GLU A 475 -8.73 -25.90 9.24
CA GLU A 475 -8.30 -26.20 7.87
C GLU A 475 -8.01 -24.91 7.08
N TRP A 476 -7.13 -25.01 6.09
CA TRP A 476 -6.96 -24.03 5.05
C TRP A 476 -7.97 -24.27 3.93
N GLU A 477 -8.91 -23.36 3.75
CA GLU A 477 -10.08 -23.53 2.90
C GLU A 477 -9.86 -22.93 1.50
N ASN A 478 -10.28 -23.65 0.47
CA ASN A 478 -10.25 -23.25 -0.94
C ASN A 478 -11.57 -22.56 -1.35
N LEU A 479 -11.82 -21.37 -0.82
CA LEU A 479 -13.07 -20.64 -1.05
C LEU A 479 -12.96 -19.52 -2.09
N TRP A 480 -11.73 -19.09 -2.43
CA TRP A 480 -11.51 -18.00 -3.38
C TRP A 480 -10.90 -18.47 -4.69
N GLY A 481 -11.32 -17.78 -5.77
CA GLY A 481 -10.69 -17.76 -7.06
C GLY A 481 -10.16 -19.10 -7.53
N GLU A 482 -8.91 -19.13 -7.84
CA GLU A 482 -8.20 -20.27 -8.39
C GLU A 482 -7.56 -21.19 -7.32
N ASP A 483 -7.91 -21.01 -6.05
CA ASP A 483 -7.41 -21.87 -4.97
C ASP A 483 -7.62 -23.34 -5.29
N GLY A 484 -6.54 -24.11 -5.30
CA GLY A 484 -6.58 -25.55 -5.61
C GLY A 484 -6.92 -25.92 -7.05
N ASN A 485 -7.12 -24.94 -7.93
CA ASN A 485 -7.38 -25.13 -9.36
C ASN A 485 -6.74 -23.99 -10.15
N PRO A 486 -5.44 -24.10 -10.47
CA PRO A 486 -4.76 -23.08 -11.26
C PRO A 486 -5.44 -22.97 -12.62
N ASN A 487 -6.17 -21.90 -12.81
CA ASN A 487 -6.81 -21.64 -14.08
C ASN A 487 -5.74 -21.49 -15.16
N LYS A 488 -5.74 -22.39 -16.11
CA LYS A 488 -4.82 -22.39 -17.24
C LYS A 488 -5.28 -21.46 -18.36
N ASP A 489 -6.39 -20.76 -18.18
CA ASP A 489 -6.84 -19.77 -19.15
C ASP A 489 -5.75 -18.73 -19.38
N MET A 490 -5.51 -18.44 -20.62
CA MET A 490 -4.53 -17.49 -21.08
C MET A 490 -5.23 -16.24 -21.60
N TYR A 491 -4.77 -15.07 -21.21
CA TYR A 491 -5.16 -13.83 -21.88
C TYR A 491 -4.24 -13.61 -23.08
N ALA A 492 -4.83 -13.50 -24.24
CA ALA A 492 -4.14 -13.09 -25.47
C ALA A 492 -4.49 -11.63 -25.75
N GLY A 493 -3.53 -10.85 -26.16
CA GLY A 493 -3.73 -9.45 -26.54
C GLY A 493 -2.58 -8.89 -27.34
N ILE A 494 -2.70 -7.62 -27.68
CA ILE A 494 -1.68 -6.89 -28.42
C ILE A 494 -1.12 -5.79 -27.53
N ARG A 495 0.20 -5.81 -27.30
CA ARG A 495 0.94 -4.73 -26.61
C ARG A 495 2.12 -4.34 -27.50
N ASP A 496 2.28 -3.04 -27.76
CA ASP A 496 3.32 -2.51 -28.67
C ASP A 496 3.30 -3.21 -30.06
N GLY A 497 2.10 -3.53 -30.58
CA GLY A 497 1.91 -4.22 -31.85
C GLY A 497 2.33 -5.69 -31.88
N LYS A 498 2.61 -6.29 -30.73
CA LYS A 498 2.95 -7.72 -30.63
C LYS A 498 1.90 -8.47 -29.84
N GLU A 499 1.50 -9.62 -30.38
CA GLU A 499 0.69 -10.57 -29.63
C GLU A 499 1.47 -11.06 -28.41
N PHE A 500 0.81 -11.10 -27.28
CA PHE A 500 1.34 -11.72 -26.08
C PHE A 500 0.24 -12.45 -25.32
N THR A 501 0.66 -13.40 -24.51
CA THR A 501 -0.21 -14.21 -23.66
C THR A 501 0.26 -14.07 -22.22
N ILE A 502 -0.69 -13.81 -21.32
CA ILE A 502 -0.46 -13.82 -19.87
C ILE A 502 -1.18 -15.03 -19.30
N GLU A 503 -0.45 -15.92 -18.66
CA GLU A 503 -1.08 -16.95 -17.84
C GLU A 503 -1.75 -16.30 -16.63
N LYS A 504 -3.01 -16.66 -16.36
CA LYS A 504 -3.80 -16.16 -15.22
C LYS A 504 -3.31 -16.64 -13.85
N LYS A 505 -2.16 -17.24 -13.74
CA LYS A 505 -1.61 -17.81 -12.49
C LYS A 505 -1.60 -16.87 -11.30
N ARG A 506 -1.76 -15.56 -11.53
CA ARG A 506 -1.72 -14.52 -10.48
C ARG A 506 -3.09 -14.14 -9.91
N ALA A 507 -4.17 -14.72 -10.40
CA ALA A 507 -5.53 -14.43 -9.94
C ALA A 507 -6.05 -15.51 -9.01
N MET A 508 -5.23 -15.96 -8.06
CA MET A 508 -5.55 -17.07 -7.19
C MET A 508 -6.05 -16.56 -5.84
N GLY A 509 -7.36 -16.69 -5.65
CA GLY A 509 -8.03 -16.40 -4.41
C GLY A 509 -7.83 -14.98 -3.91
N ASP A 510 -6.85 -14.80 -3.07
CA ASP A 510 -6.29 -13.52 -2.67
C ASP A 510 -5.18 -13.14 -3.66
N CYS A 511 -5.33 -12.02 -4.36
CA CYS A 511 -4.38 -11.65 -5.40
C CYS A 511 -3.89 -10.22 -5.33
N HIS A 512 -2.60 -10.04 -5.69
CA HIS A 512 -1.97 -8.76 -5.95
C HIS A 512 -1.74 -8.64 -7.45
N TYR A 513 -2.55 -7.85 -8.11
CA TYR A 513 -2.39 -7.58 -9.53
C TYR A 513 -2.51 -6.08 -9.78
N TYR A 514 -1.45 -5.51 -10.37
CA TYR A 514 -1.38 -4.09 -10.70
C TYR A 514 -1.54 -3.90 -12.19
N ALA A 515 -2.57 -3.14 -12.58
CA ALA A 515 -2.81 -2.80 -13.97
C ALA A 515 -1.72 -1.85 -14.49
N THR A 516 -1.52 -1.85 -15.80
CA THR A 516 -0.75 -0.78 -16.46
C THR A 516 -1.44 0.57 -16.28
N CYS A 517 -0.68 1.65 -16.29
CA CYS A 517 -1.24 3.01 -16.27
C CYS A 517 -0.74 3.80 -17.49
N PRO A 518 -1.62 4.31 -18.34
CA PRO A 518 -3.09 4.11 -18.36
C PRO A 518 -3.46 2.63 -18.49
N VAL A 519 -4.63 2.27 -17.94
CA VAL A 519 -5.08 0.87 -17.94
C VAL A 519 -5.23 0.37 -19.37
N SER A 520 -4.51 -0.69 -19.71
CA SER A 520 -4.59 -1.31 -21.02
C SER A 520 -5.94 -2.02 -21.23
N THR A 521 -6.34 -2.21 -22.49
CA THR A 521 -7.52 -3.01 -22.82
C THR A 521 -7.40 -4.42 -22.27
N ILE A 522 -6.20 -4.99 -22.29
CA ILE A 522 -5.92 -6.33 -21.79
C ILE A 522 -6.11 -6.40 -20.28
N ASP A 523 -5.57 -5.44 -19.53
CA ASP A 523 -5.78 -5.39 -18.08
C ASP A 523 -7.26 -5.17 -17.75
N SER A 524 -7.93 -4.28 -18.49
CA SER A 524 -9.37 -4.06 -18.33
C SER A 524 -10.17 -5.35 -18.55
N ASP A 525 -9.89 -6.08 -19.61
CA ASP A 525 -10.56 -7.36 -19.91
C ASP A 525 -10.23 -8.42 -18.86
N LEU A 526 -8.97 -8.49 -18.42
CA LEU A 526 -8.56 -9.39 -17.34
C LEU A 526 -9.37 -9.15 -16.08
N PHE A 527 -9.36 -7.93 -15.55
CA PHE A 527 -10.07 -7.61 -14.31
C PHE A 527 -11.59 -7.77 -14.44
N ARG A 528 -12.17 -7.41 -15.58
CA ARG A 528 -13.61 -7.54 -15.80
C ARG A 528 -14.09 -9.00 -15.92
N ASN A 529 -13.20 -9.93 -16.24
CA ASN A 529 -13.50 -11.37 -16.38
C ASN A 529 -12.92 -12.23 -15.25
N MET A 530 -12.11 -11.66 -14.35
CA MET A 530 -11.49 -12.37 -13.24
C MET A 530 -12.55 -13.01 -12.33
N GLY A 531 -12.37 -14.28 -11.97
CA GLY A 531 -13.29 -15.06 -11.12
C GLY A 531 -14.57 -15.58 -11.80
N HIS A 532 -14.88 -15.20 -13.04
CA HIS A 532 -16.10 -15.64 -13.72
C HIS A 532 -16.12 -17.13 -14.06
N SER A 533 -14.96 -17.72 -14.34
CA SER A 533 -14.82 -19.15 -14.61
C SER A 533 -14.55 -20.00 -13.36
N SER A 534 -14.45 -19.38 -12.19
CA SER A 534 -14.09 -20.05 -10.94
C SER A 534 -14.91 -19.49 -9.76
N LYS A 535 -14.25 -19.00 -8.73
CA LYS A 535 -14.82 -18.45 -7.48
C LYS A 535 -14.59 -16.95 -7.41
N PRO A 536 -15.27 -16.23 -6.53
CA PRO A 536 -14.95 -14.83 -6.24
C PRO A 536 -13.48 -14.62 -5.88
N VAL A 537 -13.00 -13.41 -6.14
CA VAL A 537 -11.60 -13.03 -5.92
C VAL A 537 -11.54 -11.89 -4.90
N PHE A 538 -10.62 -11.99 -3.95
CA PHE A 538 -10.21 -10.87 -3.12
C PHE A 538 -9.00 -10.20 -3.78
N LEU A 539 -9.19 -9.01 -4.35
CA LEU A 539 -8.10 -8.18 -4.86
C LEU A 539 -7.49 -7.42 -3.68
N SER A 540 -6.52 -8.05 -3.01
CA SER A 540 -5.98 -7.57 -1.74
C SER A 540 -4.89 -6.51 -1.89
N GLU A 541 -4.37 -6.30 -3.10
CA GLU A 541 -3.58 -5.13 -3.46
C GLU A 541 -3.76 -4.74 -4.93
N ASN A 542 -4.03 -3.46 -5.15
CA ASN A 542 -3.98 -2.78 -6.43
C ASN A 542 -3.90 -1.29 -6.17
N GLY A 543 -3.09 -0.56 -6.91
CA GLY A 543 -2.94 0.88 -6.70
C GLY A 543 -2.39 1.60 -7.92
N ILE A 544 -2.54 2.91 -7.89
CA ILE A 544 -1.98 3.85 -8.86
C ILE A 544 -1.53 5.07 -8.08
N GLY A 545 -0.24 5.39 -8.14
CA GLY A 545 0.35 6.54 -7.47
C GLY A 545 0.72 7.64 -8.45
N PRO A 546 0.48 8.93 -8.12
CA PRO A 546 1.10 10.06 -8.81
C PRO A 546 2.60 10.15 -8.52
N LEU A 547 3.25 11.14 -9.09
CA LEU A 547 4.55 11.60 -8.59
C LEU A 547 4.44 11.91 -7.09
N PHE A 548 5.39 11.41 -6.29
CA PHE A 548 5.51 11.77 -4.88
C PHE A 548 5.75 13.28 -4.76
N HIS A 549 4.94 13.98 -3.97
CA HIS A 549 4.97 15.45 -3.92
C HIS A 549 6.12 15.97 -3.06
N VAL A 550 7.36 15.67 -3.49
CA VAL A 550 8.61 15.94 -2.75
C VAL A 550 8.77 17.40 -2.29
N ILE A 551 8.22 18.36 -3.03
CA ILE A 551 8.31 19.79 -2.67
C ILE A 551 7.44 20.11 -1.44
N GLU A 552 6.22 19.61 -1.42
CA GLU A 552 5.31 19.82 -0.28
C GLU A 552 5.82 19.09 0.96
N GLU A 553 6.24 17.85 0.81
CA GLU A 553 6.82 17.06 1.89
C GLU A 553 8.05 17.74 2.49
N TRP A 554 8.96 18.25 1.66
CA TRP A 554 10.12 18.99 2.13
C TRP A 554 9.73 20.28 2.89
N LYS A 555 8.75 21.03 2.38
CA LYS A 555 8.22 22.23 3.06
C LYS A 555 7.60 21.90 4.42
N GLU A 556 6.93 20.75 4.55
CA GLU A 556 6.37 20.32 5.85
C GLU A 556 7.48 20.06 6.87
N PHE A 557 8.55 19.33 6.51
CA PHE A 557 9.71 19.15 7.39
C PHE A 557 10.26 20.52 7.86
N MET A 558 10.41 21.48 6.96
CA MET A 558 10.91 22.81 7.29
C MET A 558 9.93 23.64 8.13
N THR A 559 8.63 23.53 7.86
CA THR A 559 7.58 24.28 8.55
C THR A 559 7.42 23.83 10.00
N HIS A 560 7.51 22.53 10.24
CA HIS A 560 7.44 21.96 11.58
C HIS A 560 8.75 22.11 12.37
N GLY A 561 9.82 22.66 11.75
CA GLY A 561 11.11 22.86 12.40
C GLY A 561 11.84 21.56 12.68
N GLU A 562 11.47 20.50 12.00
CA GLU A 562 12.09 19.19 12.14
C GLU A 562 13.50 19.19 11.53
N ARG A 563 14.35 18.35 12.08
CA ARG A 563 15.76 18.31 11.69
C ARG A 563 15.92 17.73 10.28
N PRO A 564 16.50 18.49 9.34
CA PRO A 564 16.69 18.00 7.96
C PRO A 564 17.78 16.93 7.81
N ASP A 565 18.58 16.70 8.86
CA ASP A 565 19.59 15.63 8.89
C ASP A 565 19.03 14.26 9.28
N LEU A 566 17.74 14.18 9.64
CA LEU A 566 17.05 12.91 9.82
C LEU A 566 16.93 12.17 8.50
N GLU A 567 16.94 10.84 8.55
CA GLU A 567 17.03 10.01 7.35
C GLU A 567 15.89 10.24 6.37
N ASP A 568 14.64 10.31 6.85
CA ASP A 568 13.46 10.58 6.01
C ASP A 568 13.47 12.01 5.45
N GLY A 569 13.74 13.03 6.29
CA GLY A 569 13.86 14.43 5.87
C GLY A 569 14.95 14.63 4.83
N SER A 570 16.13 14.04 5.03
CA SER A 570 17.26 14.15 4.10
C SER A 570 16.97 13.49 2.74
N TRP A 571 16.17 12.43 2.73
CA TRP A 571 15.79 11.77 1.49
C TRP A 571 14.80 12.61 0.69
N VAL A 572 13.82 13.19 1.35
CA VAL A 572 12.86 14.13 0.72
C VAL A 572 13.57 15.39 0.22
N GLU A 573 14.52 15.93 1.00
CA GLU A 573 15.35 17.07 0.56
C GLU A 573 16.11 16.76 -0.73
N TYR A 574 16.78 15.61 -0.78
CA TYR A 574 17.52 15.18 -1.97
C TYR A 574 16.64 15.16 -3.22
N GLN A 575 15.49 14.49 -3.16
CA GLN A 575 14.57 14.40 -4.30
C GLN A 575 14.01 15.77 -4.68
N SER A 576 13.66 16.60 -3.69
CA SER A 576 13.17 17.97 -3.91
C SER A 576 14.20 18.82 -4.68
N ARG A 577 15.47 18.80 -4.26
CA ARG A 577 16.54 19.53 -4.92
C ARG A 577 16.84 19.01 -6.33
N ALA A 578 16.82 17.68 -6.52
CA ALA A 578 17.03 17.05 -7.82
C ALA A 578 15.92 17.44 -8.80
N LEU A 579 14.66 17.37 -8.38
CA LEU A 579 13.51 17.78 -9.20
C LEU A 579 13.58 19.26 -9.59
N MET A 580 13.89 20.16 -8.67
CA MET A 580 14.01 21.59 -8.95
C MET A 580 15.10 21.88 -10.00
N LYS A 581 16.25 21.22 -9.87
CA LYS A 581 17.36 21.37 -10.82
C LYS A 581 16.95 20.95 -12.23
N ASP A 582 16.33 19.77 -12.37
CA ASP A 582 15.96 19.24 -13.68
C ASP A 582 14.76 19.99 -14.27
N TRP A 583 13.82 20.45 -13.43
CA TRP A 583 12.68 21.26 -13.83
C TRP A 583 13.13 22.62 -14.44
N GLU A 584 14.12 23.28 -13.84
CA GLU A 584 14.72 24.50 -14.40
C GLU A 584 15.50 24.22 -15.69
N ALA A 585 16.35 23.19 -15.67
CA ALA A 585 17.22 22.85 -16.80
C ALA A 585 16.44 22.43 -18.06
N LEU A 586 15.28 21.80 -17.89
CA LEU A 586 14.41 21.36 -18.98
C LEU A 586 13.39 22.42 -19.42
N GLY A 587 13.42 23.62 -18.83
CA GLY A 587 12.56 24.74 -19.22
C GLY A 587 11.08 24.55 -18.90
N LEU A 588 10.74 23.72 -17.90
CA LEU A 588 9.35 23.45 -17.52
C LEU A 588 8.61 24.65 -16.94
N THR A 589 9.34 25.71 -16.56
CA THR A 589 8.79 27.02 -16.14
C THR A 589 7.84 27.65 -17.16
N ALA A 590 8.00 27.34 -18.43
CA ALA A 590 7.12 27.84 -19.50
C ALA A 590 5.72 27.25 -19.41
N ILE A 591 5.59 26.01 -18.92
CA ILE A 591 4.31 25.28 -18.81
C ILE A 591 3.77 25.35 -17.37
N TYR A 592 4.63 25.10 -16.41
CA TYR A 592 4.31 25.13 -14.99
C TYR A 592 5.18 26.19 -14.30
N PRO A 593 4.69 27.38 -14.00
CA PRO A 593 5.45 28.42 -13.31
C PRO A 593 6.06 27.97 -11.99
N PHE A 594 5.44 26.98 -11.34
CA PHE A 594 5.90 26.36 -10.11
C PHE A 594 5.83 24.83 -10.22
N PRO A 595 6.83 24.08 -9.75
CA PRO A 595 6.85 22.63 -9.84
C PRO A 595 5.69 21.97 -9.08
N GLU A 596 5.16 22.61 -8.03
CA GLU A 596 3.97 22.14 -7.31
C GLU A 596 2.75 22.03 -8.22
N MET A 597 2.63 22.86 -9.24
CA MET A 597 1.53 22.80 -10.20
C MET A 597 1.59 21.49 -11.01
N MET A 598 2.77 21.11 -11.46
CA MET A 598 3.02 19.85 -12.15
C MET A 598 2.70 18.63 -11.23
N LEU A 599 3.16 18.67 -9.99
CA LEU A 599 2.94 17.60 -9.03
C LEU A 599 1.45 17.45 -8.67
N LYS A 600 0.71 18.56 -8.57
CA LYS A 600 -0.75 18.52 -8.38
C LYS A 600 -1.50 18.05 -9.63
N GLU A 601 -1.01 18.37 -10.81
CA GLU A 601 -1.57 17.82 -12.06
C GLU A 601 -1.41 16.30 -12.12
N SER A 602 -0.25 15.77 -11.67
CA SER A 602 -0.04 14.33 -11.52
C SER A 602 -1.04 13.69 -10.55
N GLN A 603 -1.36 14.36 -9.43
CA GLN A 603 -2.40 13.88 -8.51
C GLN A 603 -3.79 13.82 -9.19
N ARG A 604 -4.15 14.82 -10.01
CA ARG A 604 -5.41 14.79 -10.79
C ARG A 604 -5.45 13.66 -11.80
N GLN A 605 -4.33 13.41 -12.51
CA GLN A 605 -4.23 12.31 -13.45
C GLN A 605 -4.38 10.95 -12.75
N SER A 606 -3.73 10.77 -11.61
CA SER A 606 -3.89 9.58 -10.77
C SER A 606 -5.34 9.40 -10.30
N ALA A 607 -6.04 10.48 -9.96
CA ALA A 607 -7.46 10.42 -9.61
C ALA A 607 -8.32 9.90 -10.77
N ASP A 608 -8.08 10.35 -12.00
CA ASP A 608 -8.78 9.85 -13.20
C ASP A 608 -8.49 8.36 -13.45
N ALA A 609 -7.23 7.95 -13.32
CA ALA A 609 -6.84 6.54 -13.44
C ALA A 609 -7.49 5.66 -12.36
N ARG A 610 -7.59 6.15 -11.11
CA ARG A 610 -8.31 5.45 -10.03
C ARG A 610 -9.81 5.31 -10.33
N ARG A 611 -10.48 6.37 -10.86
CA ARG A 611 -11.88 6.27 -11.30
C ARG A 611 -12.04 5.15 -12.33
N THR A 612 -11.15 5.09 -13.31
CA THR A 612 -11.15 4.03 -14.33
C THR A 612 -10.99 2.63 -13.70
N MET A 613 -10.06 2.47 -12.75
CA MET A 613 -9.90 1.20 -12.04
C MET A 613 -11.13 0.82 -11.21
N PHE A 614 -11.76 1.79 -10.54
CA PHE A 614 -13.01 1.55 -9.82
C PHE A 614 -14.14 1.15 -10.77
N ASP A 615 -14.24 1.76 -11.95
CA ASP A 615 -15.23 1.34 -12.96
C ASP A 615 -15.02 -0.12 -13.35
N ILE A 616 -13.78 -0.51 -13.59
CA ILE A 616 -13.40 -1.87 -13.97
C ILE A 616 -13.72 -2.86 -12.85
N VAL A 617 -13.22 -2.63 -11.64
CA VAL A 617 -13.39 -3.55 -10.50
C VAL A 617 -14.85 -3.62 -10.06
N ARG A 618 -15.53 -2.47 -9.94
CA ARG A 618 -16.91 -2.42 -9.46
C ARG A 618 -17.92 -2.91 -10.50
N SER A 619 -17.56 -2.98 -11.78
CA SER A 619 -18.40 -3.62 -12.82
C SER A 619 -18.36 -5.14 -12.77
N ASN A 620 -17.37 -5.76 -12.11
CA ASN A 620 -17.25 -7.19 -12.00
C ASN A 620 -17.83 -7.71 -10.68
N PRO A 621 -18.98 -8.42 -10.68
CA PRO A 621 -19.62 -8.93 -9.45
C PRO A 621 -18.84 -10.04 -8.76
N ARG A 622 -17.74 -10.54 -9.36
CA ARG A 622 -16.92 -11.62 -8.80
C ARG A 622 -15.82 -11.14 -7.86
N PHE A 623 -15.63 -9.84 -7.69
CA PHE A 623 -14.79 -9.32 -6.61
C PHE A 623 -15.56 -9.32 -5.29
N CYS A 624 -15.09 -10.09 -4.31
CA CYS A 624 -15.65 -10.09 -2.96
C CYS A 624 -15.04 -9.02 -2.06
N GLY A 625 -13.85 -8.51 -2.40
CA GLY A 625 -13.15 -7.42 -1.72
C GLY A 625 -12.13 -6.76 -2.62
N TYR A 626 -11.84 -5.50 -2.31
CA TYR A 626 -10.83 -4.70 -2.98
C TYR A 626 -10.05 -3.88 -1.96
N SER A 627 -8.71 -3.99 -1.98
CA SER A 627 -7.81 -3.25 -1.12
C SER A 627 -6.88 -2.38 -1.96
N LEU A 628 -6.89 -1.09 -1.67
CA LEU A 628 -6.02 -0.13 -2.34
C LEU A 628 -4.60 -0.17 -1.75
N THR A 629 -3.64 -0.03 -2.63
CA THR A 629 -2.24 0.26 -2.30
C THR A 629 -2.03 1.73 -2.63
N GLY A 630 -1.90 2.66 -1.69
CA GLY A 630 -1.95 2.58 -0.25
C GLY A 630 -2.85 3.67 0.32
N LEU A 631 -2.96 3.71 1.63
CA LEU A 631 -3.79 4.70 2.33
C LEU A 631 -3.11 6.07 2.39
N LEU A 632 -1.83 6.10 2.74
CA LEU A 632 -1.00 7.32 2.82
C LEU A 632 0.28 7.13 2.01
N ASP A 633 0.93 8.22 1.66
CA ASP A 633 2.26 8.20 1.07
C ASP A 633 3.25 7.65 2.10
N HIS A 634 3.56 6.38 2.00
CA HIS A 634 4.48 5.72 2.90
C HIS A 634 5.64 5.10 2.14
N GLY A 635 6.78 4.94 2.79
CA GLY A 635 7.98 4.50 2.08
C GLY A 635 8.37 5.46 0.95
N MET A 636 7.95 6.73 1.06
CA MET A 636 8.20 7.81 0.09
C MET A 636 7.68 7.54 -1.31
N CYS A 637 6.55 6.84 -1.42
CA CYS A 637 5.77 6.65 -2.63
C CYS A 637 4.56 7.59 -2.64
N GLY A 638 4.08 7.98 -3.83
CA GLY A 638 2.96 8.90 -4.00
C GLY A 638 1.57 8.24 -4.00
N GLU A 639 1.44 6.96 -3.64
CA GLU A 639 0.21 6.18 -3.81
C GLU A 639 -0.93 6.53 -2.85
N GLY A 640 -0.65 7.26 -1.76
CA GLY A 640 -1.65 7.58 -0.74
C GLY A 640 -2.75 8.54 -1.18
N LEU A 641 -3.86 8.52 -0.46
CA LEU A 641 -4.93 9.49 -0.54
C LEU A 641 -4.55 10.81 0.13
N TRP A 642 -3.56 10.75 1.00
CA TRP A 642 -2.91 11.87 1.65
C TRP A 642 -1.42 11.64 1.79
N SER A 643 -0.71 12.73 2.00
CA SER A 643 0.75 12.75 2.07
C SER A 643 1.28 12.09 3.34
N TYR A 644 2.60 11.91 3.43
CA TYR A 644 3.29 11.40 4.61
C TYR A 644 3.02 12.27 5.85
N TRP A 645 2.85 13.61 5.67
CA TRP A 645 2.43 14.58 6.69
C TRP A 645 0.91 14.73 6.82
N ARG A 646 0.11 13.81 6.25
CA ARG A 646 -1.37 13.78 6.28
C ARG A 646 -2.02 14.99 5.61
N ARG A 647 -1.33 15.60 4.62
CA ARG A 647 -1.96 16.58 3.73
C ARG A 647 -2.85 15.85 2.72
N MET A 648 -4.12 16.23 2.71
CA MET A 648 -5.11 15.61 1.83
C MET A 648 -4.80 15.90 0.35
N LYS A 649 -5.00 14.90 -0.52
CA LYS A 649 -5.03 15.03 -1.97
C LYS A 649 -6.50 15.02 -2.42
N PRO A 650 -7.17 16.19 -2.53
CA PRO A 650 -8.63 16.26 -2.64
C PRO A 650 -9.18 15.47 -3.82
N GLU A 651 -8.58 15.59 -5.01
CA GLU A 651 -9.06 14.93 -6.21
C GLU A 651 -8.91 13.39 -6.13
N VAL A 652 -7.84 12.90 -5.48
CA VAL A 652 -7.63 11.47 -5.24
C VAL A 652 -8.62 10.95 -4.20
N PHE A 653 -8.83 11.70 -3.13
CA PHE A 653 -9.81 11.38 -2.09
C PHE A 653 -11.22 11.28 -2.67
N ASP A 654 -11.64 12.27 -3.48
CA ASP A 654 -12.94 12.28 -4.14
C ASP A 654 -13.13 11.09 -5.07
N ALA A 655 -12.12 10.77 -5.89
CA ALA A 655 -12.15 9.63 -6.80
C ALA A 655 -12.34 8.29 -6.07
N VAL A 656 -11.68 8.12 -4.92
CA VAL A 656 -11.80 6.92 -4.11
C VAL A 656 -13.14 6.88 -3.37
N SER A 657 -13.60 8.02 -2.85
CA SER A 657 -14.92 8.12 -2.19
C SER A 657 -16.07 7.79 -3.17
N GLU A 658 -16.03 8.32 -4.40
CA GLU A 658 -16.94 7.92 -5.48
C GLU A 658 -16.82 6.43 -5.82
N GLY A 659 -15.59 5.89 -5.80
CA GLY A 659 -15.30 4.47 -6.02
C GLY A 659 -15.97 3.56 -5.01
N TRP A 660 -15.98 3.97 -3.74
CA TRP A 660 -16.59 3.22 -2.62
C TRP A 660 -18.09 3.44 -2.45
N ALA A 661 -18.71 4.32 -3.24
CA ALA A 661 -20.15 4.56 -3.13
C ALA A 661 -20.94 3.25 -3.22
N LYS A 662 -21.95 3.11 -2.34
CA LYS A 662 -22.81 1.91 -2.27
C LYS A 662 -23.63 1.72 -3.54
N LEU A 663 -23.94 2.81 -4.24
CA LEU A 663 -24.62 2.83 -5.53
C LEU A 663 -23.86 3.75 -6.48
N ARG A 664 -23.36 3.22 -7.61
CA ARG A 664 -22.59 3.99 -8.59
C ARG A 664 -22.72 3.43 -10.00
N PHE A 665 -22.52 4.29 -11.00
CA PHE A 665 -22.28 3.83 -12.37
C PHE A 665 -20.81 3.46 -12.58
N CYS A 666 -20.56 2.51 -13.48
CA CYS A 666 -19.28 2.19 -14.08
C CYS A 666 -19.45 2.46 -15.59
N LEU A 667 -18.73 3.45 -16.11
CA LEU A 667 -18.91 3.96 -17.46
C LEU A 667 -17.69 3.63 -18.34
N PHE A 668 -17.93 3.11 -19.55
CA PHE A 668 -16.88 2.67 -20.44
C PHE A 668 -17.10 3.18 -21.87
N MET A 669 -16.07 3.77 -22.44
CA MET A 669 -15.96 4.09 -23.87
C MET A 669 -14.53 4.44 -24.22
N GLN A 670 -14.20 4.46 -25.52
CA GLN A 670 -12.98 5.09 -26.00
C GLN A 670 -13.07 6.60 -25.75
N ARG A 671 -12.15 7.17 -24.99
CA ARG A 671 -12.23 8.57 -24.51
C ARG A 671 -11.72 9.63 -25.49
N HIS A 672 -11.13 9.22 -26.63
CA HIS A 672 -10.80 10.11 -27.75
C HIS A 672 -11.24 9.46 -29.06
N ILE A 673 -12.22 10.05 -29.70
CA ILE A 673 -12.93 9.50 -30.86
C ILE A 673 -12.94 10.49 -32.02
N TYR A 674 -13.15 9.98 -33.22
CA TYR A 674 -13.38 10.83 -34.38
C TYR A 674 -14.86 11.20 -34.51
N ARG A 675 -15.10 12.43 -35.03
CA ARG A 675 -16.42 12.92 -35.42
C ARG A 675 -17.05 11.97 -36.41
N ASN A 676 -18.34 11.63 -36.24
CA ASN A 676 -19.15 10.74 -37.08
C ASN A 676 -18.66 9.28 -37.16
N GLU A 677 -17.62 8.87 -36.41
CA GLU A 677 -17.26 7.47 -36.32
C GLU A 677 -18.03 6.76 -35.20
N SER A 678 -18.25 5.45 -35.39
CA SER A 678 -18.93 4.62 -34.41
C SER A 678 -18.01 4.26 -33.27
N PHE A 679 -18.50 4.35 -32.03
CA PHE A 679 -17.84 3.88 -30.81
C PHE A 679 -18.85 3.19 -29.91
N THR A 680 -18.40 2.22 -29.13
CA THR A 680 -19.26 1.54 -28.14
C THR A 680 -19.26 2.30 -26.81
N PHE A 681 -20.45 2.62 -26.29
CA PHE A 681 -20.68 3.08 -24.93
C PHE A 681 -21.30 1.95 -24.12
N GLU A 682 -20.79 1.73 -22.90
CA GLU A 682 -21.29 0.75 -21.95
C GLU A 682 -21.44 1.37 -20.56
N ALA A 683 -22.52 1.03 -19.86
CA ALA A 683 -22.74 1.36 -18.46
C ALA A 683 -23.16 0.12 -17.68
N VAL A 684 -22.52 -0.05 -16.51
CA VAL A 684 -22.85 -1.05 -15.50
C VAL A 684 -23.21 -0.33 -14.22
N LEU A 685 -24.20 -0.79 -13.47
CA LEU A 685 -24.56 -0.24 -12.15
C LEU A 685 -24.02 -1.18 -11.08
N ALA A 686 -23.16 -0.65 -10.21
CA ALA A 686 -22.74 -1.32 -8.98
C ALA A 686 -23.70 -0.99 -7.85
N ASN A 687 -24.13 -2.00 -7.09
CA ASN A 687 -25.18 -1.89 -6.06
C ASN A 687 -24.80 -2.74 -4.82
N ASP A 688 -24.38 -2.07 -3.75
CA ASP A 688 -24.10 -2.73 -2.47
C ASP A 688 -25.36 -2.82 -1.61
N GLY A 689 -26.45 -3.34 -2.18
CA GLY A 689 -27.73 -3.58 -1.50
C GLY A 689 -28.59 -2.32 -1.27
N VAL A 690 -28.34 -1.23 -1.97
CA VAL A 690 -29.15 0.00 -1.92
C VAL A 690 -30.47 -0.20 -2.64
N LEU A 691 -30.42 -0.66 -3.88
CA LEU A 691 -31.60 -0.99 -4.66
C LEU A 691 -32.02 -2.43 -4.43
N LYS A 692 -33.33 -2.64 -4.39
CA LYS A 692 -33.98 -3.95 -4.25
C LYS A 692 -34.29 -4.55 -5.61
N SER A 693 -34.84 -5.79 -5.62
CA SER A 693 -35.38 -6.38 -6.84
C SER A 693 -36.45 -5.48 -7.47
N GLY A 694 -36.35 -5.24 -8.77
CA GLY A 694 -37.27 -4.37 -9.49
C GLY A 694 -36.79 -3.94 -10.87
N GLU A 695 -37.68 -3.21 -11.59
CA GLU A 695 -37.37 -2.52 -12.86
C GLU A 695 -36.97 -1.07 -12.57
N TYR A 696 -35.91 -0.58 -13.22
CA TYR A 696 -35.35 0.75 -13.05
C TYR A 696 -35.07 1.41 -14.40
N THR A 697 -34.97 2.74 -14.41
CA THR A 697 -34.69 3.51 -15.62
C THR A 697 -33.42 4.34 -15.45
N ALA A 698 -32.42 4.07 -16.26
CA ALA A 698 -31.21 4.90 -16.39
C ALA A 698 -31.36 5.90 -17.54
N ARG A 699 -30.83 7.10 -17.34
CA ARG A 699 -30.79 8.17 -18.37
C ARG A 699 -29.33 8.57 -18.59
N PHE A 700 -28.99 8.80 -19.85
CA PHE A 700 -27.67 9.21 -20.28
C PHE A 700 -27.78 10.47 -21.12
N ALA A 701 -26.90 11.42 -20.88
CA ALA A 701 -26.83 12.65 -21.67
C ALA A 701 -25.40 12.92 -22.10
N VAL A 702 -25.18 13.10 -23.39
CA VAL A 702 -23.95 13.68 -23.91
C VAL A 702 -24.03 15.20 -23.73
N MET A 703 -23.06 15.78 -23.06
CA MET A 703 -23.05 17.18 -22.67
C MET A 703 -21.87 17.91 -23.34
N SER A 704 -22.14 19.12 -23.79
CA SER A 704 -21.14 20.14 -24.13
C SER A 704 -21.07 21.19 -23.02
N GLU A 705 -20.20 22.19 -23.15
CA GLU A 705 -20.13 23.32 -22.22
C GLU A 705 -21.44 24.15 -22.19
N THR A 706 -22.20 24.14 -23.28
CA THR A 706 -23.44 24.89 -23.41
C THR A 706 -24.71 24.11 -23.03
N GLY A 707 -24.59 22.82 -22.73
CA GLY A 707 -25.71 21.98 -22.32
C GLY A 707 -25.80 20.62 -23.02
N PRO A 708 -26.96 19.93 -22.88
CA PRO A 708 -27.13 18.60 -23.45
C PRO A 708 -27.20 18.63 -24.98
N VAL A 709 -26.49 17.72 -25.62
CA VAL A 709 -26.45 17.52 -27.07
C VAL A 709 -27.39 16.40 -27.48
N THR A 710 -27.33 15.28 -26.77
CA THR A 710 -28.22 14.14 -26.98
C THR A 710 -28.54 13.46 -25.66
N VAL A 711 -29.74 12.92 -25.55
CA VAL A 711 -30.23 12.22 -24.37
C VAL A 711 -30.88 10.90 -24.81
N PHE A 712 -30.59 9.83 -24.08
CA PHE A 712 -31.24 8.54 -24.27
C PHE A 712 -31.46 7.86 -22.92
N SER A 713 -32.30 6.84 -22.87
CA SER A 713 -32.59 6.11 -21.65
C SER A 713 -32.66 4.61 -21.91
N GLU A 714 -32.45 3.83 -20.86
CA GLU A 714 -32.54 2.38 -20.88
C GLU A 714 -33.26 1.88 -19.62
N LYS A 715 -34.07 0.82 -19.81
CA LYS A 715 -34.69 0.09 -18.72
C LYS A 715 -33.93 -1.19 -18.44
N PHE A 716 -33.73 -1.48 -17.17
CA PHE A 716 -33.05 -2.68 -16.73
C PHE A 716 -33.69 -3.25 -15.47
N THR A 717 -33.42 -4.51 -15.18
CA THR A 717 -33.94 -5.21 -14.00
C THR A 717 -32.81 -5.62 -13.06
N LEU A 718 -33.11 -5.58 -11.76
CA LEU A 718 -32.27 -6.09 -10.68
C LEU A 718 -32.97 -7.26 -9.99
N ASP A 719 -32.25 -8.34 -9.67
CA ASP A 719 -32.74 -9.39 -8.78
C ASP A 719 -32.55 -9.06 -7.30
N GLY A 720 -31.74 -8.05 -7.01
CA GLY A 720 -31.53 -7.46 -5.68
C GLY A 720 -30.40 -8.07 -4.86
N ASN A 721 -29.69 -9.07 -5.38
CA ASN A 721 -28.56 -9.73 -4.73
C ASN A 721 -27.24 -9.54 -5.50
N GLU A 722 -27.30 -8.92 -6.67
CA GLU A 722 -26.10 -8.69 -7.49
C GLU A 722 -25.31 -7.48 -6.98
N LEU A 723 -23.99 -7.60 -6.94
CA LEU A 723 -23.06 -6.50 -6.63
C LEU A 723 -22.90 -5.53 -7.81
N SER A 724 -23.22 -5.99 -9.04
CA SER A 724 -23.27 -5.16 -10.23
C SER A 724 -24.15 -5.79 -11.31
N VAL A 725 -24.75 -4.94 -12.15
CA VAL A 725 -25.62 -5.36 -13.24
C VAL A 725 -25.34 -4.52 -14.50
N PRO A 726 -25.26 -5.14 -15.70
CA PRO A 726 -25.21 -4.41 -16.96
C PRO A 726 -26.47 -3.58 -17.16
N VAL A 727 -26.30 -2.32 -17.55
CA VAL A 727 -27.42 -1.39 -17.82
C VAL A 727 -27.60 -1.21 -19.32
N ILE A 728 -26.53 -0.86 -20.03
CA ILE A 728 -26.56 -0.66 -21.50
C ILE A 728 -25.20 -0.96 -22.10
N LYS A 729 -25.22 -1.51 -23.31
CA LYS A 729 -24.06 -1.56 -24.22
C LYS A 729 -24.57 -1.22 -25.62
N LYS A 730 -24.10 -0.10 -26.18
CA LYS A 730 -24.67 0.46 -27.40
C LYS A 730 -23.61 1.15 -28.26
N ASP A 731 -23.67 0.95 -29.56
CA ASP A 731 -22.87 1.73 -30.48
C ASP A 731 -23.53 3.09 -30.75
N LEU A 732 -22.71 4.12 -30.64
CA LEU A 732 -23.07 5.51 -30.83
C LEU A 732 -22.18 6.15 -31.88
N SER A 733 -22.70 7.19 -32.56
CA SER A 733 -21.93 8.07 -33.43
C SER A 733 -22.37 9.51 -33.16
N LEU A 734 -21.42 10.42 -33.07
CA LEU A 734 -21.64 11.81 -32.71
C LEU A 734 -21.14 12.77 -33.81
N ASP A 735 -22.06 13.60 -34.30
CA ASP A 735 -21.73 14.70 -35.22
C ASP A 735 -21.50 15.99 -34.44
N LEU A 736 -20.33 16.05 -33.76
CA LEU A 736 -19.94 17.18 -32.93
C LEU A 736 -18.57 17.70 -33.35
N PRO A 737 -18.32 19.04 -33.25
CA PRO A 737 -17.02 19.62 -33.58
C PRO A 737 -15.91 19.13 -32.63
N THR A 738 -14.68 19.36 -33.05
CA THR A 738 -13.50 19.08 -32.18
C THR A 738 -13.63 19.80 -30.86
N GLY A 739 -13.47 19.04 -29.74
CA GLY A 739 -13.61 19.60 -28.41
C GLY A 739 -13.69 18.55 -27.32
N LYS A 740 -13.83 19.05 -26.08
CA LYS A 740 -14.05 18.24 -24.89
C LYS A 740 -15.54 18.14 -24.58
N TYR A 741 -16.00 16.93 -24.32
CA TYR A 741 -17.38 16.58 -23.97
C TYR A 741 -17.38 15.67 -22.76
N TYR A 742 -18.58 15.40 -22.24
CA TYR A 742 -18.77 14.42 -21.17
C TYR A 742 -20.12 13.72 -21.28
N ILE A 743 -20.17 12.46 -20.84
CA ILE A 743 -21.43 11.75 -20.63
C ILE A 743 -21.82 11.87 -19.16
N ILE A 744 -23.08 12.20 -18.90
CA ILE A 744 -23.69 12.13 -17.57
C ILE A 744 -24.68 10.97 -17.57
N ALA A 745 -24.61 10.14 -16.52
CA ALA A 745 -25.59 9.12 -16.19
C ALA A 745 -26.46 9.56 -15.00
N SER A 746 -27.70 9.15 -14.98
CA SER A 746 -28.63 9.39 -13.85
C SER A 746 -29.69 8.28 -13.80
N MET A 747 -30.44 8.22 -12.71
CA MET A 747 -31.59 7.32 -12.55
C MET A 747 -32.82 8.12 -12.11
N ASP A 748 -34.01 7.61 -12.45
CA ASP A 748 -35.25 8.24 -12.02
C ASP A 748 -35.55 7.93 -10.55
N GLU A 749 -35.16 6.76 -10.08
CA GLU A 749 -35.56 6.20 -8.79
C GLU A 749 -34.47 6.34 -7.70
N ALA A 750 -33.25 6.76 -8.05
CA ALA A 750 -32.10 6.83 -7.13
C ALA A 750 -31.04 7.84 -7.59
N ALA A 751 -30.11 8.15 -6.71
CA ALA A 751 -28.97 9.05 -6.96
C ALA A 751 -27.62 8.30 -6.88
N PRO A 752 -27.22 7.54 -7.92
CA PRO A 752 -25.91 6.90 -7.96
C PRO A 752 -24.78 7.93 -8.02
N GLN A 753 -23.60 7.52 -7.59
CA GLN A 753 -22.36 8.29 -7.71
C GLN A 753 -21.60 7.91 -9.00
N ALA A 754 -20.45 8.56 -9.26
CA ALA A 754 -19.59 8.35 -10.42
C ALA A 754 -20.35 8.40 -11.76
N CYS A 755 -21.17 9.43 -11.91
CA CYS A 755 -22.12 9.58 -13.01
C CYS A 755 -21.54 10.29 -14.22
N LYS A 756 -20.24 10.62 -14.26
CA LYS A 756 -19.62 11.45 -15.29
C LYS A 756 -18.40 10.79 -15.90
N LEU A 757 -18.30 10.84 -17.24
CA LEU A 757 -17.13 10.39 -17.99
C LEU A 757 -16.75 11.44 -19.04
N ASP A 758 -15.56 12.02 -18.94
CA ASP A 758 -15.02 12.99 -19.89
C ASP A 758 -14.43 12.29 -21.12
N PHE A 759 -14.62 12.87 -22.32
CA PHE A 759 -14.04 12.37 -23.57
C PHE A 759 -13.77 13.51 -24.56
N TYR A 760 -13.02 13.21 -25.62
CA TYR A 760 -12.64 14.16 -26.66
C TYR A 760 -13.14 13.70 -28.03
N ILE A 761 -13.51 14.67 -28.87
CA ILE A 761 -13.82 14.46 -30.30
C ILE A 761 -12.81 15.24 -31.12
N MET A 762 -12.35 14.65 -32.21
CA MET A 762 -11.51 15.30 -33.23
C MET A 762 -12.17 15.13 -34.61
N ASP A 763 -12.19 16.19 -35.40
CA ASP A 763 -12.58 16.09 -36.82
C ASP A 763 -11.35 15.70 -37.66
N LYS A 764 -11.48 14.61 -38.45
CA LYS A 764 -10.40 14.18 -39.37
C LYS A 764 -10.00 15.24 -40.38
N ALA A 765 -10.90 16.17 -40.71
CA ALA A 765 -10.60 17.28 -41.61
C ALA A 765 -9.58 18.29 -41.04
N GLU A 766 -9.43 18.32 -39.72
CA GLU A 766 -8.46 19.17 -39.04
C GLU A 766 -7.05 18.56 -38.96
N LEU A 767 -6.86 17.31 -39.37
CA LEU A 767 -5.54 16.70 -39.46
C LEU A 767 -4.72 17.38 -40.57
N PRO A 768 -3.49 17.81 -40.29
CA PRO A 768 -2.69 18.48 -41.31
C PRO A 768 -2.28 17.55 -42.44
N THR A 769 -1.83 18.14 -43.53
CA THR A 769 -1.23 17.45 -44.67
C THR A 769 0.23 17.86 -44.82
N SER A 770 1.03 17.05 -45.52
CA SER A 770 2.42 17.35 -45.83
C SER A 770 2.80 16.85 -47.21
N ASN A 771 3.62 17.62 -47.96
CA ASN A 771 4.18 17.19 -49.22
C ASN A 771 5.64 16.68 -49.10
N ALA A 772 6.05 16.38 -47.90
CA ALA A 772 7.38 15.84 -47.59
C ALA A 772 7.59 14.45 -48.22
N THR A 773 8.85 14.12 -48.48
CA THR A 773 9.25 12.76 -48.82
C THR A 773 9.88 12.14 -47.59
N VAL A 774 9.42 10.95 -47.19
CA VAL A 774 9.95 10.15 -46.10
C VAL A 774 10.38 8.77 -46.58
N TYR A 775 11.41 8.23 -45.95
CA TYR A 775 11.90 6.88 -46.24
C TYR A 775 11.55 6.00 -45.02
N THR A 776 11.08 4.78 -45.26
CA THR A 776 10.58 3.90 -44.24
C THR A 776 11.36 2.59 -44.16
N TYR A 777 11.71 2.16 -42.96
CA TYR A 777 12.33 0.86 -42.69
C TYR A 777 11.51 0.12 -41.65
N LYS A 778 10.84 -0.96 -42.09
CA LYS A 778 10.05 -1.86 -41.23
C LYS A 778 9.05 -1.14 -40.33
N ILE A 779 8.35 -0.11 -40.81
CA ILE A 779 7.21 0.48 -40.11
C ILE A 779 5.91 -0.29 -40.44
N GLU A 780 4.87 -0.08 -39.65
CA GLU A 780 3.56 -0.71 -39.87
C GLU A 780 2.91 -0.18 -41.19
N ALA A 781 2.32 -1.07 -41.98
CA ALA A 781 1.67 -0.70 -43.25
C ALA A 781 0.57 0.34 -43.06
N ALA A 782 -0.20 0.26 -41.98
CA ALA A 782 -1.24 1.25 -41.65
C ALA A 782 -0.67 2.67 -41.48
N ALA A 783 0.55 2.81 -40.94
CA ALA A 783 1.21 4.11 -40.80
C ALA A 783 1.68 4.65 -42.18
N GLU A 784 2.18 3.80 -43.07
CA GLU A 784 2.51 4.18 -44.48
C GLU A 784 1.28 4.64 -45.25
N ASP A 785 0.19 3.90 -45.16
CA ASP A 785 -1.09 4.23 -45.80
C ASP A 785 -1.64 5.55 -45.27
N PHE A 786 -1.61 5.76 -43.97
CA PHE A 786 -2.03 7.02 -43.36
C PHE A 786 -1.19 8.20 -43.84
N LEU A 787 0.13 8.09 -43.81
CA LEU A 787 1.04 9.17 -44.30
C LEU A 787 0.78 9.49 -45.77
N THR A 788 0.60 8.45 -46.60
CA THR A 788 0.27 8.62 -48.01
C THR A 788 -1.06 9.35 -48.19
N ALA A 789 -2.09 9.00 -47.43
CA ALA A 789 -3.38 9.66 -47.45
C ALA A 789 -3.30 11.15 -46.96
N ARG A 790 -2.27 11.51 -46.22
CA ARG A 790 -1.97 12.90 -45.79
C ARG A 790 -1.04 13.65 -46.75
N GLY A 791 -0.76 13.12 -47.95
CA GLY A 791 0.01 13.75 -48.99
C GLY A 791 1.53 13.54 -48.88
N VAL A 792 1.99 12.77 -47.89
CA VAL A 792 3.41 12.44 -47.76
C VAL A 792 3.82 11.42 -48.82
N THR A 793 4.96 11.68 -49.49
CA THR A 793 5.55 10.69 -50.40
C THR A 793 6.35 9.66 -49.58
N VAL A 794 5.81 8.47 -49.42
CA VAL A 794 6.47 7.37 -48.71
C VAL A 794 7.29 6.54 -49.70
N LYS A 795 8.57 6.30 -49.35
CA LYS A 795 9.49 5.45 -50.16
C LYS A 795 10.18 4.43 -49.26
N PRO A 796 10.44 3.21 -49.76
CA PRO A 796 11.22 2.26 -48.99
C PRO A 796 12.66 2.79 -48.77
N PHE A 797 13.23 2.45 -47.64
CA PHE A 797 14.61 2.78 -47.31
C PHE A 797 15.61 2.23 -48.31
N SER A 798 16.64 3.01 -48.62
CA SER A 798 17.83 2.58 -49.34
C SER A 798 19.06 3.31 -48.78
N GLU A 799 20.25 2.72 -48.91
CA GLU A 799 21.51 3.32 -48.39
C GLU A 799 21.87 4.68 -48.96
N SER A 800 21.27 5.05 -50.09
CA SER A 800 21.48 6.33 -50.80
C SER A 800 20.40 7.39 -50.45
N CYS A 801 19.45 7.08 -49.61
CA CYS A 801 18.42 8.05 -49.23
C CYS A 801 18.98 9.21 -48.41
N SER A 802 18.34 10.35 -48.52
CA SER A 802 18.66 11.53 -47.69
C SER A 802 17.38 12.26 -47.31
N GLY A 803 17.33 12.86 -46.13
CA GLY A 803 16.18 13.51 -45.56
C GLY A 803 15.66 12.78 -44.31
N LEU A 804 14.35 12.61 -44.18
CA LEU A 804 13.73 11.94 -43.03
C LEU A 804 13.58 10.44 -43.24
N ILE A 805 14.16 9.67 -42.37
CA ILE A 805 14.04 8.18 -42.32
C ILE A 805 13.26 7.78 -41.06
N LEU A 806 12.18 7.04 -41.22
CA LEU A 806 11.40 6.48 -40.12
C LEU A 806 11.77 4.98 -39.95
N VAL A 807 12.16 4.59 -38.75
CA VAL A 807 12.58 3.24 -38.42
C VAL A 807 11.59 2.64 -37.42
N GLY A 808 10.80 1.67 -37.86
CA GLY A 808 9.83 0.93 -37.00
C GLY A 808 10.50 -0.17 -36.20
N GLU A 809 11.41 -0.93 -36.80
CA GLU A 809 12.16 -2.01 -36.15
C GLU A 809 13.66 -1.79 -36.29
N ALA A 810 14.36 -1.66 -35.17
CA ALA A 810 15.81 -1.50 -35.15
C ALA A 810 16.52 -2.86 -35.13
N ASP A 811 17.44 -3.04 -36.07
CA ASP A 811 18.40 -4.13 -36.10
C ASP A 811 19.82 -3.58 -36.31
N SER A 812 20.85 -4.43 -36.24
CA SER A 812 22.23 -3.98 -36.35
C SER A 812 22.51 -3.25 -37.68
N TYR A 813 21.88 -3.69 -38.79
CA TYR A 813 22.07 -3.08 -40.10
C TYR A 813 21.56 -1.63 -40.12
N ILE A 814 20.30 -1.42 -39.74
CA ILE A 814 19.71 -0.07 -39.81
C ILE A 814 20.33 0.90 -38.79
N VAL A 815 20.81 0.40 -37.64
CA VAL A 815 21.52 1.23 -36.66
C VAL A 815 22.85 1.73 -37.18
N ASP A 816 23.64 0.85 -37.86
CA ASP A 816 24.89 1.23 -38.50
C ASP A 816 24.66 2.24 -39.64
N GLN A 817 23.57 2.09 -40.43
CA GLN A 817 23.19 3.05 -41.48
C GLN A 817 22.67 4.37 -40.87
N ALA A 818 21.92 4.33 -39.78
CA ALA A 818 21.39 5.52 -39.11
C ALA A 818 22.50 6.50 -38.68
N SER A 819 23.57 5.95 -38.08
CA SER A 819 24.74 6.77 -37.71
C SER A 819 25.36 7.48 -38.91
N ARG A 820 25.66 6.73 -39.99
CA ARG A 820 26.23 7.22 -41.22
C ARG A 820 25.36 8.29 -41.92
N LEU A 821 24.05 8.04 -42.00
CA LEU A 821 23.08 8.94 -42.63
C LEU A 821 22.92 10.25 -41.86
N ALA A 822 22.87 10.14 -40.53
CA ALA A 822 22.82 11.32 -39.67
C ALA A 822 24.11 12.16 -39.81
N GLU A 823 25.30 11.54 -39.86
CA GLU A 823 26.55 12.25 -40.10
C GLU A 823 26.55 13.02 -41.42
N SER A 824 25.88 12.50 -42.45
CA SER A 824 25.76 13.15 -43.76
C SER A 824 24.66 14.20 -43.86
N GLY A 825 23.84 14.39 -42.85
CA GLY A 825 22.84 15.46 -42.78
C GLY A 825 21.37 14.96 -42.81
N SER A 826 21.11 13.65 -42.72
CA SER A 826 19.75 13.11 -42.64
C SER A 826 19.22 13.15 -41.20
N THR A 827 17.89 13.10 -41.05
CA THR A 827 17.23 12.90 -39.78
C THR A 827 16.74 11.43 -39.73
N VAL A 828 17.18 10.66 -38.74
CA VAL A 828 16.71 9.28 -38.52
C VAL A 828 15.87 9.24 -37.27
N MET A 829 14.60 8.82 -37.38
CA MET A 829 13.68 8.69 -36.25
C MET A 829 13.40 7.24 -35.96
N PHE A 830 13.76 6.80 -34.76
CA PHE A 830 13.34 5.49 -34.24
C PHE A 830 11.97 5.64 -33.56
N MET A 831 11.00 4.86 -34.05
CA MET A 831 9.60 4.96 -33.66
C MET A 831 9.29 4.22 -32.35
N ARG A 832 10.21 3.40 -31.85
CA ARG A 832 10.00 2.53 -30.67
C ARG A 832 11.25 2.45 -29.80
N GLY A 833 11.06 2.42 -28.47
CA GLY A 833 12.13 2.18 -27.48
C GLY A 833 12.38 0.70 -27.17
N SER A 834 11.40 -0.17 -27.46
CA SER A 834 11.43 -1.58 -27.03
C SER A 834 12.61 -2.40 -27.58
N PHE A 835 13.09 -2.08 -28.79
CA PHE A 835 14.22 -2.78 -29.39
C PHE A 835 15.51 -2.54 -28.63
N PHE A 836 15.76 -1.27 -28.29
CA PHE A 836 16.95 -0.88 -27.55
C PHE A 836 16.92 -1.35 -26.10
N ALA A 837 15.74 -1.48 -25.51
CA ALA A 837 15.59 -2.07 -24.19
C ALA A 837 15.88 -3.58 -24.18
N LYS A 838 15.60 -4.29 -25.30
CA LYS A 838 15.91 -5.72 -25.47
C LYS A 838 17.38 -5.97 -25.81
N ASP A 839 17.97 -5.10 -26.63
CA ASP A 839 19.37 -5.19 -27.04
C ASP A 839 20.07 -3.83 -26.87
N PRO A 840 20.60 -3.55 -25.66
CA PRO A 840 21.32 -2.31 -25.37
C PRO A 840 22.56 -2.09 -26.24
N ALA A 841 23.14 -3.18 -26.79
CA ALA A 841 24.31 -3.06 -27.66
C ALA A 841 24.02 -2.32 -28.98
N LEU A 842 22.75 -2.40 -29.46
CA LEU A 842 22.33 -1.63 -30.63
C LEU A 842 22.37 -0.13 -30.36
N LEU A 843 21.94 0.31 -29.21
CA LEU A 843 21.92 1.72 -28.83
C LEU A 843 23.35 2.27 -28.70
N SER A 844 24.25 1.48 -28.10
CA SER A 844 25.67 1.85 -27.94
C SER A 844 26.39 2.10 -29.28
N LYS A 845 25.97 1.46 -30.36
CA LYS A 845 26.57 1.64 -31.72
C LYS A 845 26.31 3.04 -32.33
N LEU A 846 25.27 3.72 -31.84
CA LEU A 846 24.97 5.08 -32.32
C LEU A 846 26.00 6.12 -31.85
N GLU A 847 26.76 5.80 -30.76
CA GLU A 847 27.79 6.67 -30.19
C GLU A 847 27.27 8.10 -29.91
N ILE A 848 26.09 8.20 -29.31
CA ILE A 848 25.42 9.43 -28.93
C ILE A 848 24.99 9.36 -27.48
N GLY A 849 24.99 10.49 -26.82
CA GLY A 849 24.60 10.57 -25.40
C GLY A 849 25.51 9.75 -24.47
N LYS A 850 25.86 10.30 -23.35
CA LYS A 850 26.69 9.60 -22.36
C LYS A 850 25.83 8.62 -21.55
N HIS A 851 26.21 7.33 -21.58
CA HIS A 851 25.47 6.24 -20.92
C HIS A 851 23.99 6.19 -21.29
N LEU A 852 23.68 6.40 -22.59
CA LEU A 852 22.31 6.33 -23.10
C LEU A 852 21.81 4.91 -23.05
N GLU A 853 20.68 4.70 -22.39
CA GLU A 853 20.00 3.40 -22.30
C GLU A 853 18.48 3.56 -22.51
N ALA A 854 17.82 2.49 -22.99
CA ALA A 854 16.38 2.42 -23.08
C ALA A 854 15.85 1.47 -22.02
N LYS A 855 14.85 1.89 -21.26
CA LYS A 855 14.23 1.08 -20.19
C LYS A 855 12.72 1.02 -20.36
N SER A 856 12.14 -0.11 -19.99
CA SER A 856 10.70 -0.19 -19.75
C SER A 856 10.36 0.65 -18.51
N GLN A 857 9.28 1.42 -18.61
CA GLN A 857 8.71 2.17 -17.49
C GLN A 857 7.59 1.40 -16.80
N HIS A 858 7.56 0.10 -16.93
CA HIS A 858 6.58 -0.67 -16.17
C HIS A 858 6.93 -0.61 -14.68
N ASP A 859 6.03 -0.02 -13.92
CA ASP A 859 6.08 0.07 -12.47
C ASP A 859 4.78 -0.49 -11.88
N TRP A 860 4.87 -1.11 -10.72
CA TRP A 860 3.73 -1.68 -10.02
C TRP A 860 2.73 -0.62 -9.51
N LEU A 861 3.17 0.65 -9.31
CA LEU A 861 2.32 1.75 -8.85
C LEU A 861 2.31 3.00 -9.75
N TYR A 862 2.95 2.98 -10.90
CA TYR A 862 3.06 4.10 -11.84
C TYR A 862 4.15 5.13 -11.50
N HIS A 863 4.03 6.04 -10.52
CA HIS A 863 4.99 7.02 -9.99
C HIS A 863 5.81 7.82 -11.03
N LYS A 864 5.29 8.05 -12.20
CA LYS A 864 5.96 8.70 -13.33
C LYS A 864 5.01 9.63 -14.06
N GLU A 865 5.56 10.61 -14.76
CA GLU A 865 4.79 11.43 -15.71
C GLU A 865 5.63 11.75 -16.93
N ALA A 866 5.02 11.68 -18.10
CA ALA A 866 5.56 12.22 -19.34
C ALA A 866 5.00 13.62 -19.56
N ILE A 867 5.86 14.58 -19.91
CA ILE A 867 5.50 16.01 -19.95
C ILE A 867 5.74 16.57 -21.34
N ILE A 868 4.68 17.04 -21.97
CA ILE A 868 4.74 17.67 -23.29
C ILE A 868 5.23 19.09 -23.13
N LEU A 869 6.42 19.36 -23.68
CA LEU A 869 6.95 20.71 -23.76
C LEU A 869 6.27 21.53 -24.88
N GLU A 870 6.41 22.86 -24.85
CA GLU A 870 5.94 23.72 -25.95
C GLU A 870 6.72 23.43 -27.22
N ASN A 871 6.10 22.63 -28.11
CA ASN A 871 6.62 22.34 -29.46
C ASN A 871 5.46 22.01 -30.41
N THR A 872 5.70 22.10 -31.72
CA THR A 872 4.65 21.87 -32.73
C THR A 872 4.33 20.38 -32.96
N ILE A 873 5.10 19.47 -32.37
CA ILE A 873 4.83 18.01 -32.47
C ILE A 873 3.50 17.66 -31.79
N HIS A 874 3.20 18.34 -30.70
CA HIS A 874 1.98 18.08 -29.92
C HIS A 874 0.87 19.12 -30.20
N ASP A 875 0.97 19.91 -31.28
CA ASP A 875 -0.10 20.83 -31.66
C ASP A 875 -1.45 20.13 -31.82
N GLY A 876 -2.49 20.67 -31.15
CA GLY A 876 -3.83 20.08 -31.09
C GLY A 876 -4.01 18.96 -30.06
N LEU A 877 -2.96 18.61 -29.31
CA LEU A 877 -2.99 17.57 -28.25
C LEU A 877 -2.76 18.11 -26.84
N GLY A 878 -2.39 19.38 -26.69
CA GLY A 878 -2.14 20.04 -25.41
C GLY A 878 -0.68 19.95 -24.95
N HIS A 879 -0.37 20.70 -23.90
CA HIS A 879 0.94 20.75 -23.24
C HIS A 879 0.81 20.34 -21.77
N GLY A 880 1.92 20.05 -21.12
CA GLY A 880 1.95 19.58 -19.75
C GLY A 880 1.94 18.06 -19.66
N ILE A 881 1.44 17.53 -18.56
CA ILE A 881 1.34 16.08 -18.35
C ILE A 881 0.51 15.43 -19.47
N VAL A 882 1.00 14.32 -20.02
CA VAL A 882 0.30 13.55 -21.06
C VAL A 882 -1.05 13.06 -20.54
N ASP A 883 -2.12 13.59 -21.10
CA ASP A 883 -3.51 13.33 -20.69
C ASP A 883 -3.96 11.91 -21.07
N PHE A 884 -4.21 11.02 -20.13
CA PHE A 884 -4.65 9.65 -20.37
C PHE A 884 -5.94 9.55 -21.22
N PRO A 885 -7.00 10.32 -20.96
CA PRO A 885 -8.19 10.33 -21.82
C PRO A 885 -7.91 10.59 -23.29
N ARG A 886 -6.97 11.48 -23.57
CA ARG A 886 -6.63 11.91 -24.93
C ARG A 886 -5.66 10.97 -25.63
N TYR A 887 -4.65 10.47 -24.91
CA TYR A 887 -3.61 9.62 -25.49
C TYR A 887 -3.92 8.11 -25.42
N GLY A 888 -4.61 7.66 -24.37
CA GLY A 888 -4.98 6.24 -24.24
C GLY A 888 -3.78 5.30 -24.35
N GLN A 889 -3.89 4.32 -25.23
CA GLN A 889 -2.87 3.29 -25.46
C GLN A 889 -1.60 3.78 -26.18
N ILE A 890 -1.56 5.06 -26.62
CA ILE A 890 -0.36 5.65 -27.21
C ILE A 890 0.65 6.07 -26.15
N PHE A 891 0.27 6.06 -24.89
CA PHE A 891 1.12 6.48 -23.77
C PHE A 891 2.48 5.75 -23.80
N PRO A 892 3.61 6.45 -23.54
CA PRO A 892 4.94 5.84 -23.63
C PRO A 892 5.19 4.86 -22.47
N HIS A 893 5.49 3.61 -22.81
CA HIS A 893 5.86 2.56 -21.84
C HIS A 893 7.37 2.33 -21.76
N PHE A 894 8.16 3.05 -22.56
CA PHE A 894 9.62 3.04 -22.55
C PHE A 894 10.14 4.46 -22.40
N VAL A 895 11.35 4.58 -21.87
CA VAL A 895 12.08 5.83 -21.79
C VAL A 895 13.52 5.64 -22.19
N TYR A 896 14.12 6.70 -22.69
CA TYR A 896 15.56 6.81 -22.82
C TYR A 896 16.10 7.56 -21.60
N ILE A 897 17.17 7.07 -21.01
CA ILE A 897 17.86 7.66 -19.86
C ILE A 897 19.30 7.90 -20.24
N ALA A 898 19.85 9.06 -19.90
CA ALA A 898 21.24 9.42 -20.16
C ALA A 898 21.80 10.26 -18.99
N GLU A 899 23.13 10.27 -18.82
CA GLU A 899 23.79 11.11 -17.80
C GLU A 899 23.76 12.60 -18.19
N GLU A 900 23.65 12.90 -19.48
CA GLU A 900 23.60 14.26 -20.00
C GLU A 900 22.27 14.50 -20.72
N TYR A 901 21.77 15.74 -20.69
CA TYR A 901 20.55 16.07 -21.41
C TYR A 901 20.75 15.90 -22.92
N PRO A 902 19.73 15.40 -23.65
CA PRO A 902 19.73 15.40 -25.11
C PRO A 902 19.91 16.80 -25.68
N ASP A 903 20.43 16.91 -26.92
CA ASP A 903 20.51 18.18 -27.62
C ASP A 903 19.15 18.86 -27.81
N GLU A 904 18.11 18.06 -27.96
CA GLU A 904 16.72 18.51 -28.04
C GLU A 904 15.82 17.59 -27.20
N VAL A 905 15.16 18.13 -26.19
CA VAL A 905 14.18 17.45 -25.38
C VAL A 905 12.79 17.80 -25.90
N ILE A 906 12.02 16.79 -26.31
CA ILE A 906 10.65 16.93 -26.85
C ILE A 906 9.62 16.62 -25.78
N CYS A 907 9.78 15.48 -25.11
CA CYS A 907 8.92 15.02 -24.04
C CYS A 907 9.74 14.33 -22.93
N PRO A 908 10.15 15.07 -21.88
CA PRO A 908 10.82 14.48 -20.72
C PRO A 908 9.83 13.67 -19.88
N THR A 909 10.36 12.75 -19.09
CA THR A 909 9.60 12.01 -18.08
C THR A 909 10.24 12.20 -16.72
N PHE A 910 9.41 12.41 -15.70
CA PHE A 910 9.83 12.45 -14.32
C PHE A 910 9.36 11.20 -13.58
N GLN A 911 10.16 10.74 -12.63
CA GLN A 911 9.85 9.61 -11.76
C GLN A 911 10.24 10.00 -10.33
N THR A 912 9.31 9.89 -9.40
CA THR A 912 9.53 10.09 -7.96
C THR A 912 8.86 8.97 -7.18
N GLY A 913 9.55 8.43 -6.18
CA GLY A 913 9.06 7.27 -5.46
C GLY A 913 9.12 5.95 -6.26
N TYR A 914 9.90 5.90 -7.34
CA TYR A 914 9.94 4.75 -8.24
C TYR A 914 10.89 3.67 -7.75
N PHE A 915 10.38 2.43 -7.66
CA PHE A 915 11.19 1.25 -7.33
C PHE A 915 12.17 0.94 -8.48
N GLY A 916 13.44 0.74 -8.15
CA GLY A 916 14.49 0.42 -9.14
C GLY A 916 15.18 1.64 -9.77
N VAL A 917 14.78 2.86 -9.42
CA VAL A 917 15.55 4.07 -9.74
C VAL A 917 16.39 4.47 -8.53
N LYS A 918 17.64 4.83 -8.74
CA LYS A 918 18.54 5.24 -7.65
C LYS A 918 17.92 6.38 -6.85
N ASP A 919 17.89 6.21 -5.54
CA ASP A 919 17.31 7.18 -4.59
C ASP A 919 15.83 7.58 -4.90
N ALA A 920 15.11 6.70 -5.61
CA ALA A 920 13.71 6.86 -6.00
C ALA A 920 13.38 8.14 -6.79
N TYR A 921 14.38 8.71 -7.49
CA TYR A 921 14.23 9.86 -8.37
C TYR A 921 14.93 9.61 -9.71
N GLY A 922 14.30 10.01 -10.81
CA GLY A 922 14.88 9.91 -12.14
C GLY A 922 14.21 10.80 -13.18
N VAL A 923 14.97 11.16 -14.19
CA VAL A 923 14.52 11.82 -15.39
C VAL A 923 14.84 10.93 -16.59
N GLY A 924 13.87 10.79 -17.47
CA GLY A 924 14.03 10.10 -18.75
C GLY A 924 13.39 10.91 -19.87
N TYR A 925 13.36 10.34 -21.07
CA TYR A 925 12.85 11.00 -22.28
C TYR A 925 11.94 10.03 -23.04
N ALA A 926 10.66 10.37 -23.14
CA ALA A 926 9.73 9.68 -24.02
C ALA A 926 9.97 10.05 -25.49
N SER A 927 10.43 11.28 -25.73
CA SER A 927 10.88 11.73 -27.04
C SER A 927 12.00 12.77 -26.90
N CYS A 928 13.08 12.55 -27.66
CA CYS A 928 14.26 13.43 -27.65
C CYS A 928 15.07 13.28 -28.94
N ALA A 929 16.03 14.17 -29.15
CA ALA A 929 16.94 14.08 -30.29
C ALA A 929 18.40 14.41 -29.92
N TYR A 930 19.32 13.75 -30.59
CA TYR A 930 20.77 13.96 -30.51
C TYR A 930 21.31 14.39 -31.88
N LYS A 931 22.16 15.37 -31.90
CA LYS A 931 22.93 15.75 -33.07
C LYS A 931 23.98 14.68 -33.39
N LYS A 932 24.07 14.29 -34.64
CA LYS A 932 25.13 13.41 -35.14
C LYS A 932 25.65 13.95 -36.47
N GLY A 933 26.88 14.48 -36.48
CA GLY A 933 27.42 15.13 -37.63
C GLY A 933 26.59 16.36 -38.06
N ARG A 934 26.08 16.36 -39.32
CA ARG A 934 25.22 17.44 -39.86
C ARG A 934 23.73 17.22 -39.71
N GLY A 935 23.32 16.02 -39.28
CA GLY A 935 21.93 15.61 -39.05
C GLY A 935 21.65 15.29 -37.60
N LYS A 936 20.59 14.52 -37.38
CA LYS A 936 20.18 14.14 -36.02
C LYS A 936 19.54 12.75 -35.97
N ILE A 937 19.59 12.14 -34.81
CA ILE A 937 18.90 10.92 -34.45
C ILE A 937 17.79 11.28 -33.46
N VAL A 938 16.56 10.92 -33.78
CA VAL A 938 15.36 11.20 -32.98
C VAL A 938 14.84 9.89 -32.39
N PHE A 939 14.52 9.93 -31.13
CA PHE A 939 13.89 8.82 -30.42
C PHE A 939 12.45 9.16 -30.03
N ASN A 940 11.56 8.21 -30.22
CA ASN A 940 10.19 8.27 -29.79
C ASN A 940 9.79 6.95 -29.09
N THR A 941 8.96 7.04 -28.08
CA THR A 941 8.44 5.88 -27.38
C THR A 941 6.90 5.86 -27.31
N PHE A 942 6.24 6.89 -27.84
CA PHE A 942 4.79 6.85 -28.02
C PHE A 942 4.43 5.76 -29.05
N ALA A 943 3.46 4.93 -28.72
CA ALA A 943 3.02 3.77 -29.54
C ALA A 943 2.17 4.20 -30.75
N VAL A 944 2.68 5.13 -31.57
CA VAL A 944 1.93 5.82 -32.62
C VAL A 944 1.55 4.86 -33.76
N GLU A 945 2.52 4.13 -34.29
CA GLU A 945 2.35 3.34 -35.52
C GLU A 945 1.40 2.15 -35.35
N PHE A 946 1.20 1.65 -34.13
CA PHE A 946 0.26 0.58 -33.80
C PHE A 946 -1.16 1.05 -33.53
N ASN A 947 -1.36 2.34 -33.41
CA ASN A 947 -2.63 2.93 -33.04
C ASN A 947 -3.17 3.87 -34.12
N ILE A 948 -2.80 3.66 -35.37
CA ILE A 948 -3.34 4.44 -36.50
C ILE A 948 -4.85 4.26 -36.56
N GLY A 949 -5.58 5.37 -36.71
CA GLY A 949 -7.04 5.44 -36.54
C GLY A 949 -7.45 5.99 -35.17
N HIS A 950 -6.53 6.08 -34.20
CA HIS A 950 -6.77 6.83 -32.98
C HIS A 950 -6.42 8.30 -33.18
N PRO A 951 -7.30 9.26 -32.81
CA PRO A 951 -7.10 10.69 -33.11
C PRO A 951 -5.74 11.24 -32.69
N ALA A 952 -5.25 10.89 -31.49
CA ALA A 952 -3.96 11.37 -31.02
C ALA A 952 -2.77 10.72 -31.74
N ALA A 953 -2.87 9.43 -32.12
CA ALA A 953 -1.81 8.77 -32.88
C ALA A 953 -1.65 9.37 -34.26
N ASP A 954 -2.76 9.53 -34.98
CA ASP A 954 -2.80 10.13 -36.30
C ASP A 954 -2.26 11.56 -36.29
N ARG A 955 -2.68 12.36 -35.31
CA ARG A 955 -2.23 13.73 -35.14
C ARG A 955 -0.74 13.81 -34.83
N LEU A 956 -0.26 12.98 -33.91
CA LEU A 956 1.13 12.97 -33.49
C LEU A 956 2.06 12.53 -34.62
N LEU A 957 1.68 11.49 -35.39
CA LEU A 957 2.50 11.02 -36.51
C LEU A 957 2.70 12.09 -37.57
N ILE A 958 1.61 12.72 -38.04
CA ILE A 958 1.75 13.76 -39.06
C ILE A 958 2.47 15.00 -38.53
N ASN A 959 2.30 15.35 -37.28
CA ASN A 959 3.03 16.48 -36.68
C ASN A 959 4.54 16.20 -36.58
N TYR A 960 4.97 14.97 -36.27
CA TYR A 960 6.39 14.59 -36.38
C TYR A 960 6.96 14.82 -37.77
N ILE A 961 6.21 14.38 -38.81
CA ILE A 961 6.65 14.60 -40.19
C ILE A 961 6.83 16.10 -40.47
N LEU A 962 5.86 16.91 -40.11
CA LEU A 962 5.92 18.37 -40.33
C LEU A 962 7.07 19.03 -39.56
N TYR A 963 7.33 18.55 -38.33
CA TYR A 963 8.39 19.08 -37.49
C TYR A 963 9.80 18.71 -38.01
N LEU A 964 9.99 17.45 -38.40
CA LEU A 964 11.29 16.91 -38.77
C LEU A 964 11.70 17.19 -40.24
N THR A 965 10.77 17.68 -41.06
CA THR A 965 11.02 18.03 -42.47
C THR A 965 11.07 19.54 -42.73
N ARG A 966 10.93 20.36 -41.69
CA ARG A 966 11.22 21.81 -41.71
C ARG A 966 12.74 22.05 -41.74
#